data_da0cab546cf5d08b1992b1b4186bd7cf
#
_entry.id   da0cab546cf5d08b1992b1b4186bd7cf
#
_cell.length_a   1.000
_cell.length_b   1.000
_cell.length_c   1.000
_cell.angle_alpha   90.00
_cell.angle_beta   90.00
_cell.angle_gamma   90.00
#
_symmetry.space_group_name_H-M   'P 1'
#
loop_
_entity.id
_entity.type
_entity.pdbx_description
1 polymer ?
#
loop_
_entity_poly.entity_id
_entity_poly.type
_entity_poly.pdbx_seq_one_letter_code
_entity_poly.pdbx_strand_id
1 'polypeptide(L)'
;MENFANAEGAIIELVKNAYDADADTCVVVADIREDNVKSKLLIIDNGSGMTDEIIIKHWMTIGTDDKLLNARSSNKKRVKSGAKGIGRFALNRLGTSAEMLSFASNEFGKGYVWNVDWKKFDKARVLSDVEANLEEITIDYLASKLNEYGINRLPIYDKLVSENFHGTILCISHLNDDWNDDALNGLLKNLEMLIPAELQSSFELYLYKMHDLQWSGKVNPMEYEDYDYKISAQYEGGREIQIKIERNELNFSKLETFYSKVFLRDAMKVEPFRLEDFQKREITQTIQINEKVDANLLEQVGKFGFTFFFLKNTLKDDRDKDGNQKYPYNLFDESARTHWLDRFGGVRIYRDEFRVRPYGENGDDWLGLGRRQAKSPGGAGQKMGGYRIRPNQIAGVVKISRLTNAAFEDKSSREGIQENAVFALFKNLLLQIISAFELDRNTIMYNLSELYKEEHPQTAQAKEIANKALESKDENLSKEAEDLKILAADYKSLETELSDKEAELSMLRGLASMGISSATFTHELRSVMLRLLPRNELLKNILLQYLPEKQFEGMRFDNPYQELRNMKAEDEKLYNWLLYSLNSIRRSKRDWVDIDLSNYFTLFIESWKPILLRKLIHIDLQLINMDGTFLKGFEMDLDSIFNNFVTNSISAFLTSKEENKTISVRVSNDHGYAVIDFVDNGIGLSQEYKNTPDVIFNAFETSIVDNQNNKIGTGMGLFIAKGIISKYPDAMIALLPVEKGFGIRTIFKIK
;
A
#
# COMPACT_ATOMS: atom_id res chain seq x y z
N MET A 1 -5.95 23.31 -15.37
CA MET A 1 -7.17 23.00 -14.58
C MET A 1 -7.23 21.53 -14.14
N GLU A 2 -6.14 20.96 -13.64
CA GLU A 2 -6.09 19.54 -13.19
C GLU A 2 -5.93 19.48 -11.67
N ASN A 3 -7.04 19.78 -10.94
CA ASN A 3 -6.98 19.77 -9.47
C ASN A 3 -7.50 18.45 -8.84
N PHE A 4 -8.08 17.53 -9.63
CA PHE A 4 -8.57 16.24 -9.15
C PHE A 4 -8.05 15.12 -10.04
N ALA A 5 -7.32 14.18 -9.43
CA ALA A 5 -6.72 13.06 -10.15
C ALA A 5 -7.76 12.09 -10.73
N ASN A 6 -8.91 11.93 -10.06
CA ASN A 6 -10.00 11.05 -10.48
C ASN A 6 -11.39 11.62 -10.14
N ALA A 7 -12.43 11.09 -10.80
CA ALA A 7 -13.81 11.50 -10.62
C ALA A 7 -14.36 11.18 -9.21
N GLU A 8 -13.95 10.06 -8.63
CA GLU A 8 -14.36 9.68 -7.27
C GLU A 8 -13.88 10.71 -6.23
N GLY A 9 -12.64 11.20 -6.37
CA GLY A 9 -12.10 12.27 -5.52
C GLY A 9 -12.90 13.56 -5.62
N ALA A 10 -13.44 13.88 -6.79
CA ALA A 10 -14.31 15.03 -6.99
C ALA A 10 -15.65 14.87 -6.25
N ILE A 11 -16.30 13.69 -6.29
CA ILE A 11 -17.53 13.41 -5.53
C ILE A 11 -17.25 13.50 -4.03
N ILE A 12 -16.14 12.92 -3.55
CA ILE A 12 -15.74 12.97 -2.15
C ILE A 12 -15.63 14.42 -1.66
N GLU A 13 -15.06 15.31 -2.47
CA GLU A 13 -14.95 16.73 -2.10
C GLU A 13 -16.31 17.43 -2.01
N LEU A 14 -17.26 17.07 -2.86
CA LEU A 14 -18.63 17.58 -2.78
C LEU A 14 -19.37 17.05 -1.53
N VAL A 15 -19.17 15.79 -1.16
CA VAL A 15 -19.68 15.21 0.10
C VAL A 15 -19.06 15.91 1.33
N LYS A 16 -17.77 16.26 1.29
CA LYS A 16 -17.15 17.07 2.34
C LYS A 16 -17.74 18.46 2.47
N ASN A 17 -18.09 19.08 1.35
CA ASN A 17 -18.76 20.38 1.38
C ASN A 17 -20.14 20.30 2.05
N ALA A 18 -20.90 19.22 1.84
CA ALA A 18 -22.17 18.97 2.55
C ALA A 18 -21.94 18.87 4.07
N TYR A 19 -20.91 18.14 4.51
CA TYR A 19 -20.55 18.07 5.93
C TYR A 19 -20.14 19.42 6.51
N ASP A 20 -19.32 20.20 5.77
CA ASP A 20 -18.87 21.55 6.17
C ASP A 20 -20.06 22.54 6.26
N ALA A 21 -21.13 22.26 5.51
CA ALA A 21 -22.39 23.02 5.55
C ALA A 21 -23.38 22.56 6.65
N ASP A 22 -22.90 21.79 7.62
CA ASP A 22 -23.71 21.27 8.74
C ASP A 22 -24.83 20.29 8.36
N ALA A 23 -24.77 19.67 7.18
CA ALA A 23 -25.78 18.68 6.79
C ALA A 23 -25.82 17.49 7.74
N ASP A 24 -27.02 16.93 7.97
CA ASP A 24 -27.22 15.64 8.66
C ASP A 24 -27.21 14.48 7.65
N THR A 25 -27.59 14.78 6.43
CA THR A 25 -27.78 13.79 5.37
C THR A 25 -27.18 14.32 4.06
N CYS A 26 -26.40 13.48 3.41
CA CYS A 26 -25.91 13.71 2.05
C CYS A 26 -26.25 12.49 1.19
N VAL A 27 -26.77 12.72 0.00
CA VAL A 27 -27.19 11.67 -0.93
C VAL A 27 -26.48 11.88 -2.27
N VAL A 28 -25.78 10.86 -2.71
CA VAL A 28 -25.20 10.77 -4.05
C VAL A 28 -26.11 9.91 -4.90
N VAL A 29 -26.54 10.41 -6.05
CA VAL A 29 -27.42 9.67 -6.97
C VAL A 29 -26.75 9.58 -8.34
N ALA A 30 -26.61 8.35 -8.84
CA ALA A 30 -26.14 8.05 -10.17
C ALA A 30 -27.33 7.66 -11.07
N ASP A 31 -27.77 8.55 -11.95
CA ASP A 31 -28.71 8.27 -13.03
C ASP A 31 -27.91 8.01 -14.30
N ILE A 32 -27.44 6.77 -14.44
CA ILE A 32 -26.58 6.34 -15.56
C ILE A 32 -27.45 5.64 -16.60
N ARG A 33 -27.35 6.10 -17.86
CA ARG A 33 -28.12 5.61 -18.99
C ARG A 33 -27.20 5.14 -20.09
N GLU A 34 -27.70 4.32 -21.01
CA GLU A 34 -26.94 3.84 -22.18
C GLU A 34 -26.39 5.01 -23.01
N ASP A 35 -27.13 6.13 -23.06
CA ASP A 35 -26.69 7.38 -23.68
C ASP A 35 -26.04 8.26 -22.59
N ASN A 36 -24.70 8.33 -22.58
CA ASN A 36 -23.94 9.15 -21.63
C ASN A 36 -24.35 10.63 -21.61
N VAL A 37 -24.89 11.16 -22.70
CA VAL A 37 -25.39 12.54 -22.76
C VAL A 37 -26.58 12.74 -21.82
N LYS A 38 -27.37 11.69 -21.57
CA LYS A 38 -28.53 11.72 -20.68
C LYS A 38 -28.17 11.32 -19.24
N SER A 39 -26.98 10.81 -19.03
CA SER A 39 -26.51 10.43 -17.70
C SER A 39 -26.26 11.65 -16.82
N LYS A 40 -26.59 11.52 -15.53
CA LYS A 40 -26.46 12.59 -14.53
C LYS A 40 -25.92 12.03 -13.22
N LEU A 41 -25.15 12.86 -12.53
CA LEU A 41 -24.81 12.66 -11.11
C LEU A 41 -25.47 13.78 -10.31
N LEU A 42 -26.13 13.39 -9.20
CA LEU A 42 -26.69 14.37 -8.28
C LEU A 42 -26.06 14.20 -6.91
N ILE A 43 -25.77 15.33 -6.28
CA ILE A 43 -25.35 15.39 -4.86
C ILE A 43 -26.34 16.29 -4.14
N ILE A 44 -26.99 15.75 -3.13
CA ILE A 44 -28.08 16.41 -2.43
C ILE A 44 -27.74 16.42 -0.95
N ASP A 45 -27.80 17.56 -0.29
CA ASP A 45 -27.64 17.70 1.14
C ASP A 45 -28.74 18.54 1.79
N ASN A 46 -28.95 18.34 3.07
CA ASN A 46 -29.84 19.13 3.91
C ASN A 46 -29.06 20.09 4.84
N GLY A 47 -27.95 20.62 4.35
CA GLY A 47 -27.10 21.57 5.11
C GLY A 47 -27.71 22.96 5.18
N SER A 48 -26.90 23.94 5.57
CA SER A 48 -27.33 25.33 5.76
C SER A 48 -27.78 26.04 4.46
N GLY A 49 -27.48 25.48 3.28
CA GLY A 49 -27.70 26.13 2.00
C GLY A 49 -26.92 27.44 1.82
N MET A 50 -27.21 28.16 0.74
CA MET A 50 -26.51 29.41 0.40
C MET A 50 -27.52 30.47 -0.06
N THR A 51 -27.33 31.69 0.41
CA THR A 51 -27.99 32.89 -0.11
C THR A 51 -27.32 33.36 -1.41
N ASP A 52 -27.94 34.25 -2.16
CA ASP A 52 -27.36 34.90 -3.34
C ASP A 52 -25.98 35.54 -3.01
N GLU A 53 -25.89 36.23 -1.88
CA GLU A 53 -24.63 36.85 -1.46
C GLU A 53 -23.52 35.80 -1.26
N ILE A 54 -23.83 34.67 -0.62
CA ILE A 54 -22.86 33.57 -0.41
C ILE A 54 -22.49 32.93 -1.75
N ILE A 55 -23.44 32.74 -2.65
CA ILE A 55 -23.18 32.21 -3.98
C ILE A 55 -22.23 33.13 -4.74
N ILE A 56 -22.50 34.45 -4.78
CA ILE A 56 -21.69 35.42 -5.52
C ILE A 56 -20.32 35.61 -4.87
N LYS A 57 -20.26 35.83 -3.56
CA LYS A 57 -19.02 36.22 -2.86
C LYS A 57 -18.09 35.04 -2.54
N HIS A 58 -18.66 33.85 -2.30
CA HIS A 58 -17.88 32.70 -1.82
C HIS A 58 -17.90 31.53 -2.81
N TRP A 59 -19.08 31.18 -3.37
CA TRP A 59 -19.16 30.09 -4.32
C TRP A 59 -18.55 30.45 -5.70
N MET A 60 -18.77 31.65 -6.18
CA MET A 60 -18.25 32.13 -7.48
C MET A 60 -16.79 32.65 -7.40
N THR A 61 -16.28 32.99 -6.23
CA THR A 61 -14.94 33.59 -6.06
C THR A 61 -13.86 32.53 -5.81
N ILE A 62 -12.74 32.55 -6.56
CA ILE A 62 -11.63 31.60 -6.45
C ILE A 62 -10.70 32.02 -5.32
N GLY A 63 -10.30 31.06 -4.45
CA GLY A 63 -9.26 31.29 -3.45
C GLY A 63 -9.72 32.14 -2.27
N THR A 64 -10.97 31.99 -1.82
CA THR A 64 -11.44 32.67 -0.61
C THR A 64 -10.80 32.08 0.65
N ASP A 65 -10.33 32.94 1.55
CA ASP A 65 -9.74 32.55 2.84
C ASP A 65 -10.80 32.31 3.93
N ASP A 66 -12.10 32.29 3.59
CA ASP A 66 -13.19 32.15 4.56
C ASP A 66 -13.06 30.90 5.43
N LYS A 67 -12.71 29.77 4.84
CA LYS A 67 -12.50 28.51 5.60
C LYS A 67 -11.24 28.51 6.48
N LEU A 68 -10.29 29.38 6.22
CA LEU A 68 -9.11 29.60 7.08
C LEU A 68 -9.47 30.48 8.29
N LEU A 69 -10.26 31.52 8.05
CA LEU A 69 -10.70 32.45 9.09
C LEU A 69 -11.80 31.83 9.97
N ASN A 70 -12.70 31.06 9.38
CA ASN A 70 -13.82 30.39 10.03
C ASN A 70 -13.62 28.86 10.03
N ALA A 71 -12.69 28.38 10.87
CA ALA A 71 -12.30 26.96 10.92
C ALA A 71 -13.40 26.00 11.37
N ARG A 72 -14.49 26.53 11.94
CA ARG A 72 -15.65 25.73 12.40
C ARG A 72 -16.93 26.13 11.67
N SER A 73 -17.82 25.16 11.48
CA SER A 73 -19.16 25.39 10.94
C SER A 73 -20.02 26.22 11.93
N SER A 74 -21.06 26.87 11.40
CA SER A 74 -21.85 27.84 12.17
C SER A 74 -22.68 27.20 13.28
N ASN A 75 -23.41 26.13 12.97
CA ASN A 75 -24.39 25.52 13.85
C ASN A 75 -23.79 24.37 14.69
N LYS A 76 -23.22 23.34 14.05
CA LYS A 76 -22.72 22.14 14.72
C LYS A 76 -21.29 22.25 15.21
N LYS A 77 -20.61 23.37 14.91
CA LYS A 77 -19.20 23.63 15.29
C LYS A 77 -18.22 22.56 14.77
N ARG A 78 -18.58 21.87 13.68
CA ARG A 78 -17.70 20.92 12.99
C ARG A 78 -16.45 21.59 12.49
N VAL A 79 -15.31 20.93 12.54
CA VAL A 79 -14.08 21.45 11.91
C VAL A 79 -14.24 21.28 10.39
N LYS A 80 -14.17 22.42 9.67
CA LYS A 80 -14.32 22.40 8.21
C LYS A 80 -13.14 21.70 7.56
N SER A 81 -13.40 20.76 6.66
CA SER A 81 -12.39 19.89 6.05
C SER A 81 -11.56 20.56 4.96
N GLY A 82 -12.11 21.55 4.24
CA GLY A 82 -11.46 22.24 3.12
C GLY A 82 -10.86 23.60 3.50
N ALA A 83 -9.63 23.89 3.04
CA ALA A 83 -8.97 25.16 3.33
C ALA A 83 -8.95 26.17 2.15
N LYS A 84 -9.14 25.73 0.90
CA LYS A 84 -8.72 26.51 -0.29
C LYS A 84 -9.84 26.98 -1.24
N GLY A 85 -11.12 26.78 -0.93
CA GLY A 85 -12.25 27.29 -1.75
C GLY A 85 -12.28 26.84 -3.22
N ILE A 86 -11.87 25.61 -3.53
CA ILE A 86 -11.75 25.10 -4.91
C ILE A 86 -12.70 23.94 -5.21
N GLY A 87 -13.57 23.56 -4.28
CA GLY A 87 -14.52 22.42 -4.42
C GLY A 87 -15.40 22.47 -5.68
N ARG A 88 -15.71 23.69 -6.18
CA ARG A 88 -16.47 23.84 -7.43
C ARG A 88 -15.77 23.29 -8.67
N PHE A 89 -14.42 23.21 -8.70
CA PHE A 89 -13.70 22.57 -9.81
C PHE A 89 -13.94 21.05 -9.86
N ALA A 90 -14.45 20.47 -8.76
CA ALA A 90 -14.95 19.10 -8.76
C ALA A 90 -16.10 18.92 -9.76
N LEU A 91 -16.98 19.92 -9.92
CA LEU A 91 -18.08 19.88 -10.89
C LEU A 91 -17.57 19.76 -12.32
N ASN A 92 -16.56 20.57 -12.70
CA ASN A 92 -15.94 20.51 -14.02
C ASN A 92 -15.21 19.19 -14.28
N ARG A 93 -14.62 18.59 -13.25
CA ARG A 93 -13.99 17.26 -13.36
C ARG A 93 -15.03 16.17 -13.67
N LEU A 94 -16.24 16.29 -13.10
CA LEU A 94 -17.30 15.30 -13.24
C LEU A 94 -18.09 15.42 -14.54
N GLY A 95 -18.36 16.66 -15.00
CA GLY A 95 -19.14 16.89 -16.21
C GLY A 95 -18.98 18.29 -16.76
N THR A 96 -19.44 18.49 -18.00
CA THR A 96 -19.30 19.77 -18.70
C THR A 96 -20.42 20.76 -18.41
N SER A 97 -21.49 20.35 -17.72
CA SER A 97 -22.57 21.23 -17.30
C SER A 97 -23.01 20.91 -15.88
N ALA A 98 -23.28 21.95 -15.10
CA ALA A 98 -23.78 21.81 -13.74
C ALA A 98 -24.89 22.79 -13.42
N GLU A 99 -25.92 22.30 -12.72
CA GLU A 99 -27.02 23.09 -12.16
C GLU A 99 -26.96 22.93 -10.63
N MET A 100 -27.06 24.01 -9.88
CA MET A 100 -27.15 24.02 -8.44
C MET A 100 -28.42 24.72 -8.00
N LEU A 101 -29.20 24.05 -7.14
CA LEU A 101 -30.33 24.65 -6.43
C LEU A 101 -29.94 24.76 -4.95
N SER A 102 -30.07 25.93 -4.37
CA SER A 102 -29.72 26.13 -2.95
C SER A 102 -30.79 26.93 -2.23
N PHE A 103 -31.16 26.45 -1.06
CA PHE A 103 -32.14 27.04 -0.14
C PHE A 103 -31.45 27.30 1.18
N ALA A 104 -31.31 28.57 1.56
CA ALA A 104 -30.63 28.92 2.80
C ALA A 104 -31.54 28.72 4.02
N SER A 105 -31.01 28.17 5.10
CA SER A 105 -31.75 27.87 6.33
C SER A 105 -32.32 29.11 7.04
N ASN A 106 -31.83 30.29 6.71
CA ASN A 106 -32.29 31.60 7.22
C ASN A 106 -33.27 32.34 6.26
N GLU A 107 -33.58 31.78 5.06
CA GLU A 107 -34.48 32.35 4.08
C GLU A 107 -35.58 31.33 3.71
N PHE A 108 -36.66 31.30 4.47
CA PHE A 108 -37.74 30.31 4.26
C PHE A 108 -38.47 30.51 2.92
N GLY A 109 -38.63 29.41 2.18
CA GLY A 109 -39.41 29.38 0.93
C GLY A 109 -38.73 30.03 -0.29
N LYS A 110 -37.58 30.64 -0.11
CA LYS A 110 -36.79 31.29 -1.15
C LYS A 110 -35.49 30.53 -1.37
N GLY A 111 -35.19 30.28 -2.63
CA GLY A 111 -33.95 29.65 -3.05
C GLY A 111 -33.38 30.28 -4.31
N TYR A 112 -32.26 29.73 -4.74
CA TYR A 112 -31.55 30.22 -5.91
C TYR A 112 -31.14 29.05 -6.80
N VAL A 113 -31.26 29.22 -8.12
CA VAL A 113 -30.72 28.31 -9.12
C VAL A 113 -29.52 28.98 -9.79
N TRP A 114 -28.42 28.23 -9.81
CA TRP A 114 -27.19 28.61 -10.48
C TRP A 114 -26.85 27.60 -11.56
N ASN A 115 -26.57 28.07 -12.79
CA ASN A 115 -26.26 27.21 -13.92
C ASN A 115 -24.93 27.60 -14.54
N VAL A 116 -24.11 26.60 -14.92
CA VAL A 116 -22.85 26.79 -15.60
C VAL A 116 -22.64 25.76 -16.70
N ASP A 117 -22.11 26.22 -17.85
CA ASP A 117 -21.60 25.38 -18.93
C ASP A 117 -20.09 25.62 -19.06
N TRP A 118 -19.30 24.64 -18.65
CA TRP A 118 -17.85 24.73 -18.65
C TRP A 118 -17.24 24.81 -20.04
N LYS A 119 -17.94 24.36 -21.11
CA LYS A 119 -17.47 24.49 -22.49
C LYS A 119 -17.31 25.95 -22.92
N LYS A 120 -18.00 26.87 -22.24
CA LYS A 120 -17.85 28.30 -22.50
C LYS A 120 -16.49 28.83 -22.04
N PHE A 121 -15.88 28.21 -21.03
CA PHE A 121 -14.54 28.55 -20.53
C PHE A 121 -13.43 28.21 -21.52
N ASP A 122 -13.59 27.14 -22.31
CA ASP A 122 -12.56 26.71 -23.28
C ASP A 122 -12.39 27.72 -24.42
N LYS A 123 -13.40 28.56 -24.65
CA LYS A 123 -13.45 29.61 -25.71
C LYS A 123 -13.14 31.00 -25.15
N ALA A 124 -13.16 31.19 -23.85
CA ALA A 124 -12.96 32.49 -23.20
C ALA A 124 -11.48 32.84 -23.11
N ARG A 125 -11.11 34.08 -23.44
CA ARG A 125 -9.74 34.62 -23.32
C ARG A 125 -9.40 35.04 -21.90
N VAL A 126 -10.38 35.39 -21.10
CA VAL A 126 -10.29 35.79 -19.69
C VAL A 126 -11.45 35.20 -18.91
N LEU A 127 -11.24 34.87 -17.64
CA LEU A 127 -12.26 34.33 -16.73
C LEU A 127 -13.52 35.23 -16.62
N SER A 128 -13.37 36.53 -16.77
CA SER A 128 -14.46 37.50 -16.75
C SER A 128 -15.42 37.41 -17.96
N ASP A 129 -15.06 36.68 -19.02
CA ASP A 129 -15.89 36.52 -20.21
C ASP A 129 -16.92 35.39 -20.07
N VAL A 130 -16.93 34.68 -18.95
CA VAL A 130 -17.87 33.58 -18.69
C VAL A 130 -18.90 34.03 -17.66
N GLU A 131 -20.13 34.09 -18.11
CA GLU A 131 -21.29 34.40 -17.27
C GLU A 131 -21.95 33.11 -16.79
N ALA A 132 -22.28 33.04 -15.50
CA ALA A 132 -23.15 32.03 -14.93
C ALA A 132 -24.49 32.68 -14.59
N ASN A 133 -25.59 32.00 -14.88
CA ASN A 133 -26.93 32.50 -14.54
C ASN A 133 -27.22 32.20 -13.05
N LEU A 134 -27.73 33.20 -12.35
CA LEU A 134 -28.27 33.07 -11.00
C LEU A 134 -29.67 33.66 -10.97
N GLU A 135 -30.66 32.83 -10.64
CA GLU A 135 -32.07 33.22 -10.60
C GLU A 135 -32.69 32.85 -9.27
N GLU A 136 -33.62 33.65 -8.76
CA GLU A 136 -34.40 33.34 -7.57
C GLU A 136 -35.48 32.30 -7.90
N ILE A 137 -35.69 31.32 -7.04
CA ILE A 137 -36.64 30.22 -7.20
C ILE A 137 -37.47 30.00 -5.95
N THR A 138 -38.61 29.30 -6.11
CA THR A 138 -39.53 28.93 -5.01
C THR A 138 -39.48 27.45 -4.70
N ILE A 139 -40.12 27.04 -3.61
CA ILE A 139 -40.30 25.63 -3.22
C ILE A 139 -41.05 24.83 -4.30
N ASP A 140 -42.02 25.43 -4.99
CA ASP A 140 -42.73 24.76 -6.09
C ASP A 140 -41.82 24.44 -7.26
N TYR A 141 -40.89 25.36 -7.57
CA TYR A 141 -39.84 25.10 -8.57
C TYR A 141 -38.94 23.93 -8.15
N LEU A 142 -38.53 23.89 -6.87
CA LEU A 142 -37.75 22.76 -6.32
C LEU A 142 -38.51 21.45 -6.45
N ALA A 143 -39.80 21.39 -6.08
CA ALA A 143 -40.60 20.17 -6.16
C ALA A 143 -40.72 19.67 -7.62
N SER A 144 -40.88 20.59 -8.58
CA SER A 144 -40.90 20.28 -10.02
C SER A 144 -39.56 19.68 -10.47
N LYS A 145 -38.42 20.26 -10.05
CA LYS A 145 -37.08 19.79 -10.40
C LYS A 145 -36.76 18.45 -9.79
N LEU A 146 -37.12 18.20 -8.53
CA LEU A 146 -36.96 16.91 -7.88
C LEU A 146 -37.74 15.80 -8.57
N ASN A 147 -38.95 16.13 -9.07
CA ASN A 147 -39.74 15.19 -9.87
C ASN A 147 -39.08 14.94 -11.24
N GLU A 148 -38.57 15.99 -11.92
CA GLU A 148 -37.83 15.88 -13.19
C GLU A 148 -36.59 14.96 -13.01
N TYR A 149 -35.85 15.09 -11.91
CA TYR A 149 -34.71 14.25 -11.60
C TYR A 149 -35.07 12.84 -11.10
N GLY A 150 -36.36 12.57 -10.85
CA GLY A 150 -36.82 11.29 -10.32
C GLY A 150 -36.51 11.03 -8.86
N ILE A 151 -36.06 12.03 -8.10
CA ILE A 151 -35.67 11.93 -6.69
C ILE A 151 -36.86 11.56 -5.81
N ASN A 152 -38.08 11.94 -6.20
CA ASN A 152 -39.34 11.58 -5.52
C ASN A 152 -39.59 10.06 -5.46
N ARG A 153 -38.83 9.23 -6.19
CA ARG A 153 -38.92 7.77 -6.20
C ARG A 153 -37.97 7.13 -5.19
N LEU A 154 -37.02 7.90 -4.64
CA LEU A 154 -36.03 7.37 -3.72
C LEU A 154 -36.63 7.18 -2.32
N PRO A 155 -36.30 6.07 -1.62
CA PRO A 155 -36.79 5.81 -0.25
C PRO A 155 -36.44 6.90 0.75
N ILE A 156 -35.40 7.69 0.48
CA ILE A 156 -34.90 8.77 1.33
C ILE A 156 -35.65 10.09 1.13
N TYR A 157 -36.55 10.19 0.14
CA TYR A 157 -37.18 11.45 -0.27
C TYR A 157 -37.82 12.21 0.88
N ASP A 158 -38.68 11.56 1.68
CA ASP A 158 -39.40 12.19 2.80
C ASP A 158 -38.48 12.70 3.90
N LYS A 159 -37.29 12.11 4.02
CA LYS A 159 -36.25 12.54 4.97
C LYS A 159 -35.47 13.74 4.47
N LEU A 160 -35.29 13.85 3.14
CA LEU A 160 -34.54 14.94 2.51
C LEU A 160 -35.40 16.20 2.33
N VAL A 161 -36.65 16.01 1.91
CA VAL A 161 -37.51 17.10 1.46
C VAL A 161 -38.66 17.28 2.44
N SER A 162 -38.53 18.26 3.32
CA SER A 162 -39.60 18.73 4.19
C SER A 162 -40.25 20.00 3.64
N GLU A 163 -41.39 20.42 4.18
CA GLU A 163 -42.05 21.70 3.83
C GLU A 163 -41.11 22.91 4.00
N ASN A 164 -40.12 22.80 4.89
CA ASN A 164 -39.10 23.81 5.16
C ASN A 164 -37.72 23.34 4.67
N PHE A 165 -37.65 22.81 3.44
CA PHE A 165 -36.38 22.35 2.89
C PHE A 165 -35.32 23.45 2.91
N HIS A 166 -34.16 23.15 3.43
CA HIS A 166 -32.92 23.90 3.25
C HIS A 166 -31.79 22.95 2.89
N GLY A 167 -30.81 23.43 2.15
CA GLY A 167 -29.68 22.62 1.68
C GLY A 167 -29.29 22.94 0.24
N THR A 168 -28.54 22.03 -0.36
CA THR A 168 -28.03 22.21 -1.71
C THR A 168 -28.24 20.96 -2.55
N ILE A 169 -28.66 21.15 -3.79
CA ILE A 169 -28.77 20.10 -4.81
C ILE A 169 -27.86 20.47 -5.97
N LEU A 170 -26.90 19.62 -6.25
CA LEU A 170 -26.01 19.72 -7.41
C LEU A 170 -26.39 18.67 -8.43
N CYS A 171 -26.73 19.07 -9.64
CA CYS A 171 -27.00 18.20 -10.79
C CYS A 171 -25.90 18.40 -11.82
N ILE A 172 -25.12 17.36 -12.08
CA ILE A 172 -24.01 17.36 -13.02
C ILE A 172 -24.41 16.51 -14.22
N SER A 173 -24.31 17.08 -15.40
CA SER A 173 -24.68 16.44 -16.65
C SER A 173 -23.56 16.50 -17.70
N HIS A 174 -23.68 15.74 -18.78
CA HIS A 174 -22.65 15.56 -19.80
C HIS A 174 -21.35 15.07 -19.11
N LEU A 175 -21.44 13.90 -18.50
CA LEU A 175 -20.38 13.33 -17.66
C LEU A 175 -19.11 13.09 -18.48
N ASN A 176 -17.96 13.36 -17.86
CA ASN A 176 -16.64 13.21 -18.47
C ASN A 176 -16.11 11.77 -18.41
N ASP A 177 -16.59 10.97 -17.47
CA ASP A 177 -16.15 9.60 -17.25
C ASP A 177 -17.32 8.63 -17.46
N ASP A 178 -16.97 7.37 -17.74
CA ASP A 178 -17.94 6.29 -17.83
C ASP A 178 -18.18 5.68 -16.43
N TRP A 179 -19.41 5.82 -15.93
CA TRP A 179 -19.84 5.36 -14.62
C TRP A 179 -20.50 3.98 -14.71
N ASN A 180 -19.72 2.98 -15.14
CA ASN A 180 -20.14 1.59 -15.13
C ASN A 180 -20.22 1.01 -13.70
N ASP A 181 -20.64 -0.25 -13.58
CA ASP A 181 -20.81 -0.90 -12.28
C ASP A 181 -19.51 -1.01 -11.48
N ASP A 182 -18.36 -1.20 -12.13
CA ASP A 182 -17.06 -1.23 -11.48
C ASP A 182 -16.69 0.14 -10.89
N ALA A 183 -16.94 1.22 -11.63
CA ALA A 183 -16.73 2.59 -11.15
C ALA A 183 -17.65 2.94 -9.96
N LEU A 184 -18.91 2.52 -10.01
CA LEU A 184 -19.86 2.74 -8.91
C LEU A 184 -19.52 1.90 -7.67
N ASN A 185 -19.05 0.66 -7.84
CA ASN A 185 -18.53 -0.16 -6.75
C ASN A 185 -17.28 0.42 -6.13
N GLY A 186 -16.38 0.99 -6.95
CA GLY A 186 -15.20 1.74 -6.51
C GLY A 186 -15.59 2.97 -5.69
N LEU A 187 -16.57 3.74 -6.17
CA LEU A 187 -17.11 4.88 -5.45
C LEU A 187 -17.73 4.46 -4.10
N LEU A 188 -18.57 3.42 -4.08
CA LEU A 188 -19.17 2.89 -2.85
C LEU A 188 -18.10 2.54 -1.81
N LYS A 189 -17.07 1.77 -2.23
CA LYS A 189 -15.93 1.42 -1.37
C LYS A 189 -15.22 2.66 -0.81
N ASN A 190 -15.02 3.70 -1.62
CA ASN A 190 -14.38 4.94 -1.16
C ASN A 190 -15.28 5.74 -0.20
N LEU A 191 -16.60 5.74 -0.43
CA LEU A 191 -17.56 6.41 0.46
C LEU A 191 -17.70 5.70 1.82
N GLU A 192 -17.70 4.36 1.86
CA GLU A 192 -17.67 3.56 3.10
C GLU A 192 -16.43 3.85 3.96
N MET A 193 -15.31 4.16 3.30
CA MET A 193 -14.07 4.50 3.96
C MET A 193 -13.90 6.01 4.22
N LEU A 194 -14.85 6.83 3.79
CA LEU A 194 -14.74 8.28 3.89
C LEU A 194 -14.95 8.78 5.31
N ILE A 195 -15.87 8.17 6.04
CA ILE A 195 -16.35 8.61 7.36
C ILE A 195 -16.12 7.51 8.38
N PRO A 196 -15.52 7.79 9.54
CA PRO A 196 -15.39 6.81 10.60
C PRO A 196 -16.77 6.46 11.20
N ALA A 197 -16.90 5.24 11.74
CA ALA A 197 -18.15 4.69 12.25
C ALA A 197 -18.83 5.57 13.31
N GLU A 198 -18.04 6.21 14.16
CA GLU A 198 -18.54 7.04 15.27
C GLU A 198 -19.30 8.29 14.81
N LEU A 199 -19.11 8.74 13.57
CA LEU A 199 -19.80 9.90 13.00
C LEU A 199 -21.14 9.60 12.33
N GLN A 200 -21.47 8.36 12.10
CA GLN A 200 -22.74 7.98 11.43
C GLN A 200 -23.99 8.44 12.15
N SER A 201 -23.93 8.67 13.45
CA SER A 201 -25.06 9.23 14.22
C SER A 201 -25.30 10.72 13.94
N SER A 202 -24.31 11.44 13.38
CA SER A 202 -24.36 12.87 13.14
C SER A 202 -24.32 13.28 11.68
N PHE A 203 -23.93 12.36 10.79
CA PHE A 203 -23.89 12.58 9.33
C PHE A 203 -24.12 11.27 8.59
N GLU A 204 -25.24 11.17 7.89
CA GLU A 204 -25.60 9.98 7.12
C GLU A 204 -25.32 10.20 5.64
N LEU A 205 -24.66 9.23 5.03
CA LEU A 205 -24.34 9.22 3.61
C LEU A 205 -25.11 8.10 2.90
N TYR A 206 -25.69 8.43 1.75
CA TYR A 206 -26.40 7.48 0.91
C TYR A 206 -25.86 7.50 -0.52
N LEU A 207 -25.88 6.33 -1.16
CA LEU A 207 -25.55 6.19 -2.59
C LEU A 207 -26.70 5.44 -3.27
N TYR A 208 -27.28 6.06 -4.30
CA TYR A 208 -28.34 5.47 -5.09
C TYR A 208 -27.95 5.34 -6.56
N LYS A 209 -28.21 4.17 -7.14
CA LYS A 209 -28.23 3.94 -8.58
C LYS A 209 -29.70 3.98 -9.03
N MET A 210 -30.08 5.00 -9.80
CA MET A 210 -31.49 5.31 -10.07
C MET A 210 -32.29 4.14 -10.67
N HIS A 211 -31.63 3.29 -11.46
CA HIS A 211 -32.27 2.14 -12.13
C HIS A 211 -32.06 0.80 -11.43
N ASP A 212 -31.38 0.80 -10.25
CA ASP A 212 -31.13 -0.39 -9.46
C ASP A 212 -31.17 -0.03 -7.96
N LEU A 213 -32.38 0.10 -7.43
CA LEU A 213 -32.58 0.46 -6.03
C LEU A 213 -32.23 -0.68 -5.05
N GLN A 214 -32.10 -1.93 -5.51
CA GLN A 214 -31.65 -3.04 -4.66
C GLN A 214 -30.16 -2.96 -4.33
N TRP A 215 -29.36 -2.43 -5.25
CA TRP A 215 -27.93 -2.14 -5.04
C TRP A 215 -27.71 -0.91 -4.17
N SER A 216 -28.71 -0.07 -3.98
CA SER A 216 -28.64 1.28 -3.44
C SER A 216 -29.00 1.34 -1.96
N GLY A 217 -28.52 2.36 -1.25
CA GLY A 217 -28.94 2.61 0.12
C GLY A 217 -27.96 3.42 0.95
N LYS A 218 -28.08 3.25 2.28
CA LYS A 218 -27.20 3.90 3.23
C LYS A 218 -25.78 3.32 3.11
N VAL A 219 -24.80 4.20 3.04
CA VAL A 219 -23.39 3.83 3.06
C VAL A 219 -23.00 3.48 4.49
N ASN A 220 -22.67 2.22 4.73
CA ASN A 220 -22.30 1.75 6.05
C ASN A 220 -20.78 1.90 6.26
N PRO A 221 -20.36 2.34 7.46
CA PRO A 221 -18.93 2.47 7.75
C PRO A 221 -18.28 1.12 8.00
N MET A 222 -16.98 1.18 8.18
CA MET A 222 -16.14 0.07 8.53
C MET A 222 -16.36 -0.36 10.00
N GLU A 223 -17.38 -1.17 10.27
CA GLU A 223 -17.55 -1.88 11.53
C GLU A 223 -17.28 -3.37 11.32
N TYR A 224 -16.53 -3.97 12.24
CA TYR A 224 -16.25 -5.41 12.21
C TYR A 224 -16.17 -5.98 13.62
N GLU A 225 -17.04 -6.92 13.92
CA GLU A 225 -17.16 -7.53 15.24
C GLU A 225 -16.32 -8.81 15.41
N ASP A 226 -15.95 -9.47 14.29
CA ASP A 226 -15.17 -10.71 14.30
C ASP A 226 -13.66 -10.42 14.21
N TYR A 227 -13.11 -9.74 15.21
CA TYR A 227 -11.67 -9.48 15.35
C TYR A 227 -11.03 -10.35 16.45
N ASP A 228 -9.73 -10.59 16.34
CA ASP A 228 -8.97 -11.27 17.40
C ASP A 228 -8.47 -10.28 18.48
N TYR A 229 -8.04 -9.09 18.04
CA TYR A 229 -7.66 -7.98 18.91
C TYR A 229 -8.20 -6.68 18.37
N LYS A 230 -8.62 -5.81 19.28
CA LYS A 230 -8.86 -4.39 19.00
C LYS A 230 -8.00 -3.56 19.95
N ILE A 231 -7.22 -2.66 19.38
CA ILE A 231 -6.34 -1.78 20.13
C ILE A 231 -6.80 -0.35 19.88
N SER A 232 -7.06 0.39 20.95
CA SER A 232 -7.42 1.81 20.90
C SER A 232 -6.40 2.61 21.71
N ALA A 233 -5.72 3.53 21.08
CA ALA A 233 -4.71 4.38 21.69
C ALA A 233 -5.10 5.84 21.60
N GLN A 234 -4.84 6.59 22.68
CA GLN A 234 -5.05 8.04 22.75
C GLN A 234 -3.77 8.70 23.22
N TYR A 235 -3.32 9.69 22.46
CA TYR A 235 -2.21 10.56 22.81
C TYR A 235 -2.73 12.00 23.02
N GLU A 236 -2.68 12.47 24.26
CA GLU A 236 -3.16 13.80 24.62
C GLU A 236 -2.04 14.83 24.73
N GLY A 237 -0.83 14.44 24.44
CA GLY A 237 0.39 15.24 24.62
C GLY A 237 1.27 14.71 25.76
N GLY A 238 2.47 15.28 25.92
CA GLY A 238 3.42 14.85 26.92
C GLY A 238 4.17 13.57 26.56
N ARG A 239 4.49 12.73 27.56
CA ARG A 239 5.32 11.53 27.35
C ARG A 239 4.59 10.23 27.58
N GLU A 240 3.26 10.25 27.58
CA GLU A 240 2.43 9.07 27.84
C GLU A 240 1.43 8.85 26.72
N ILE A 241 1.29 7.59 26.29
CA ILE A 241 0.22 7.17 25.40
C ILE A 241 -0.65 6.18 26.16
N GLN A 242 -1.93 6.47 26.29
CA GLN A 242 -2.90 5.54 26.88
C GLN A 242 -3.33 4.55 25.80
N ILE A 243 -3.23 3.25 26.11
CA ILE A 243 -3.69 2.20 25.21
C ILE A 243 -4.68 1.29 25.93
N LYS A 244 -5.68 0.87 25.18
CA LYS A 244 -6.70 -0.10 25.57
C LYS A 244 -6.59 -1.28 24.61
N ILE A 245 -6.43 -2.48 25.14
CA ILE A 245 -6.30 -3.73 24.39
C ILE A 245 -7.52 -4.61 24.71
N GLU A 246 -8.31 -4.91 23.70
CA GLU A 246 -9.41 -5.87 23.78
C GLU A 246 -8.96 -7.18 23.15
N ARG A 247 -8.98 -8.29 23.92
CA ARG A 247 -8.56 -9.63 23.53
C ARG A 247 -9.76 -10.50 23.20
N ASN A 248 -9.84 -11.02 21.97
CA ASN A 248 -10.91 -11.91 21.52
C ASN A 248 -10.37 -13.12 20.72
N GLU A 249 -9.04 -13.31 20.64
CA GLU A 249 -8.42 -14.41 19.90
C GLU A 249 -8.70 -15.78 20.54
N LEU A 250 -8.67 -15.84 21.87
CA LEU A 250 -8.78 -17.08 22.62
C LEU A 250 -10.16 -17.23 23.31
N ASN A 251 -10.67 -18.45 23.27
CA ASN A 251 -11.88 -18.81 24.00
C ASN A 251 -11.59 -18.94 25.49
N PHE A 252 -12.11 -18.00 26.28
CA PHE A 252 -11.82 -17.93 27.71
C PHE A 252 -12.23 -19.20 28.47
N SER A 253 -13.41 -19.75 28.21
CA SER A 253 -13.87 -20.97 28.90
C SER A 253 -12.97 -22.17 28.65
N LYS A 254 -12.49 -22.33 27.40
CA LYS A 254 -11.52 -23.38 27.08
C LYS A 254 -10.15 -23.11 27.72
N LEU A 255 -9.72 -21.85 27.74
CA LEU A 255 -8.47 -21.42 28.34
C LEU A 255 -8.45 -21.73 29.83
N GLU A 256 -9.52 -21.37 30.55
CA GLU A 256 -9.69 -21.63 31.98
C GLU A 256 -9.77 -23.13 32.32
N THR A 257 -10.51 -23.90 31.51
CA THR A 257 -10.78 -25.32 31.80
C THR A 257 -9.61 -26.23 31.42
N PHE A 258 -9.04 -26.06 30.25
CA PHE A 258 -8.09 -27.00 29.68
C PHE A 258 -6.64 -26.50 29.65
N TYR A 259 -6.44 -25.19 29.74
CA TYR A 259 -5.11 -24.57 29.61
C TYR A 259 -4.72 -23.76 30.86
N SER A 260 -5.44 -23.93 31.99
CA SER A 260 -5.22 -23.17 33.24
C SER A 260 -3.78 -23.20 33.76
N LYS A 261 -3.04 -24.27 33.47
CA LYS A 261 -1.62 -24.40 33.83
C LYS A 261 -0.73 -23.31 33.22
N VAL A 262 -1.16 -22.64 32.13
CA VAL A 262 -0.40 -21.53 31.54
C VAL A 262 -0.22 -20.39 32.53
N PHE A 263 -1.20 -20.17 33.40
CA PHE A 263 -1.18 -19.11 34.44
C PHE A 263 -0.24 -19.42 35.62
N LEU A 264 0.34 -20.63 35.66
CA LEU A 264 1.39 -20.97 36.62
C LEU A 264 2.80 -20.56 36.17
N ARG A 265 2.94 -20.10 34.91
CA ARG A 265 4.20 -19.62 34.36
C ARG A 265 4.46 -18.18 34.81
N ASP A 266 5.72 -17.85 35.09
CA ASP A 266 6.07 -16.56 35.72
C ASP A 266 5.63 -15.34 34.92
N ALA A 267 5.71 -15.39 33.60
CA ALA A 267 5.23 -14.32 32.74
C ALA A 267 3.70 -14.14 32.74
N MET A 268 2.96 -15.17 33.14
CA MET A 268 1.49 -15.19 33.18
C MET A 268 0.93 -14.95 34.59
N LYS A 269 1.78 -14.80 35.61
CA LYS A 269 1.39 -14.46 37.00
C LYS A 269 1.30 -12.96 37.24
N VAL A 270 1.76 -12.15 36.32
CA VAL A 270 1.84 -10.69 36.45
C VAL A 270 0.77 -10.01 35.59
N GLU A 271 0.30 -8.87 36.07
CA GLU A 271 -0.58 -8.02 35.27
C GLU A 271 0.12 -7.55 33.99
N PRO A 272 -0.52 -7.60 32.84
CA PRO A 272 -1.95 -7.88 32.57
C PRO A 272 -2.22 -9.31 32.06
N PHE A 273 -1.47 -10.33 32.49
CA PHE A 273 -1.56 -11.68 31.95
C PHE A 273 -2.15 -12.70 32.93
N ARG A 274 -2.62 -12.27 34.11
CA ARG A 274 -3.27 -13.15 35.07
C ARG A 274 -4.62 -13.62 34.55
N LEU A 275 -5.10 -14.76 35.06
CA LEU A 275 -6.42 -15.30 34.72
C LEU A 275 -7.55 -14.26 34.85
N GLU A 276 -7.50 -13.46 35.95
CA GLU A 276 -8.46 -12.38 36.21
C GLU A 276 -8.48 -11.30 35.13
N ASP A 277 -7.32 -11.03 34.52
CA ASP A 277 -7.18 -10.02 33.48
C ASP A 277 -7.80 -10.51 32.16
N PHE A 278 -7.81 -11.81 31.90
CA PHE A 278 -8.49 -12.41 30.75
C PHE A 278 -10.01 -12.39 30.89
N GLN A 279 -10.57 -12.45 32.11
CA GLN A 279 -12.01 -12.34 32.34
C GLN A 279 -12.56 -10.98 31.90
N LYS A 280 -11.77 -9.92 32.06
CA LYS A 280 -12.18 -8.54 31.74
C LYS A 280 -12.20 -8.26 30.25
N ARG A 281 -11.64 -9.11 29.41
CA ARG A 281 -11.46 -8.91 27.94
C ARG A 281 -10.72 -7.63 27.53
N GLU A 282 -10.67 -6.65 28.41
CA GLU A 282 -10.18 -5.30 28.16
C GLU A 282 -9.11 -4.92 29.17
N ILE A 283 -7.99 -4.42 28.70
CA ILE A 283 -6.85 -4.03 29.49
C ILE A 283 -6.43 -2.63 29.11
N THR A 284 -6.14 -1.80 30.11
CA THR A 284 -5.58 -0.46 29.91
C THR A 284 -4.11 -0.47 30.31
N GLN A 285 -3.26 0.07 29.44
CA GLN A 285 -1.83 0.22 29.67
C GLN A 285 -1.38 1.62 29.29
N THR A 286 -0.24 2.06 29.83
CA THR A 286 0.40 3.33 29.47
C THR A 286 1.77 3.04 28.85
N ILE A 287 2.02 3.55 27.63
CA ILE A 287 3.33 3.53 27.00
C ILE A 287 4.07 4.80 27.41
N GLN A 288 5.26 4.65 28.00
CA GLN A 288 6.16 5.76 28.31
C GLN A 288 7.05 6.05 27.10
N ILE A 289 7.01 7.28 26.62
CA ILE A 289 7.87 7.75 25.53
C ILE A 289 9.24 8.07 26.10
N ASN A 290 10.29 7.57 25.43
CA ASN A 290 11.66 7.72 25.89
C ASN A 290 12.03 9.20 26.10
N GLU A 291 12.70 9.50 27.22
CA GLU A 291 13.14 10.84 27.60
C GLU A 291 14.07 11.50 26.57
N LYS A 292 14.79 10.70 25.78
CA LYS A 292 15.69 11.20 24.71
C LYS A 292 14.94 11.81 23.51
N VAL A 293 13.63 11.56 23.40
CA VAL A 293 12.81 12.19 22.34
C VAL A 293 12.67 13.67 22.62
N ASP A 294 12.94 14.50 21.62
CA ASP A 294 12.85 15.97 21.72
C ASP A 294 11.42 16.39 22.10
N ALA A 295 11.31 17.15 23.20
CA ALA A 295 10.03 17.61 23.72
C ALA A 295 9.32 18.58 22.76
N ASN A 296 10.05 19.40 22.02
CA ASN A 296 9.47 20.31 21.04
C ASN A 296 8.87 19.57 19.85
N LEU A 297 9.52 18.48 19.40
CA LEU A 297 8.95 17.65 18.36
C LEU A 297 7.70 16.91 18.84
N LEU A 298 7.67 16.44 20.09
CA LEU A 298 6.50 15.81 20.69
C LEU A 298 5.31 16.78 20.77
N GLU A 299 5.56 18.03 21.16
CA GLU A 299 4.51 19.06 21.20
C GLU A 299 3.95 19.35 19.81
N GLN A 300 4.81 19.39 18.78
CA GLN A 300 4.41 19.61 17.40
C GLN A 300 3.64 18.42 16.79
N VAL A 301 3.85 17.19 17.27
CA VAL A 301 3.03 16.03 16.87
C VAL A 301 1.56 16.28 17.18
N GLY A 302 1.26 16.89 18.34
CA GLY A 302 -0.10 17.19 18.77
C GLY A 302 -0.89 15.93 19.16
N LYS A 303 -2.17 16.10 19.48
CA LYS A 303 -3.05 15.02 19.92
C LYS A 303 -3.45 14.11 18.76
N PHE A 304 -3.53 12.81 19.00
CA PHE A 304 -4.05 11.86 18.02
C PHE A 304 -4.69 10.64 18.69
N GLY A 305 -5.62 10.01 17.96
CA GLY A 305 -6.16 8.71 18.30
C GLY A 305 -5.73 7.66 17.28
N PHE A 306 -5.51 6.42 17.72
CA PHE A 306 -5.20 5.31 16.83
C PHE A 306 -5.95 4.06 17.28
N THR A 307 -6.90 3.60 16.47
CA THR A 307 -7.62 2.34 16.67
C THR A 307 -7.29 1.38 15.56
N PHE A 308 -6.93 0.14 15.87
CA PHE A 308 -6.76 -0.90 14.86
C PHE A 308 -7.23 -2.26 15.33
N PHE A 309 -7.60 -3.09 14.35
CA PHE A 309 -7.99 -4.48 14.50
C PHE A 309 -6.90 -5.39 13.98
N PHE A 310 -6.61 -6.44 14.73
CA PHE A 310 -5.81 -7.57 14.26
C PHE A 310 -6.74 -8.74 13.98
N LEU A 311 -6.56 -9.36 12.82
CA LEU A 311 -7.30 -10.54 12.38
C LEU A 311 -6.31 -11.64 11.95
N LYS A 312 -6.43 -12.81 12.57
CA LYS A 312 -5.73 -14.01 12.15
C LYS A 312 -6.38 -14.56 10.88
N ASN A 313 -5.59 -14.83 9.84
CA ASN A 313 -6.11 -15.22 8.53
C ASN A 313 -6.50 -16.68 8.45
N THR A 314 -5.85 -17.57 9.23
CA THR A 314 -6.10 -19.02 9.19
C THR A 314 -5.80 -19.69 10.52
N LEU A 315 -6.53 -20.77 10.80
CA LEU A 315 -6.28 -21.65 11.94
C LEU A 315 -5.48 -22.92 11.56
N LYS A 316 -5.19 -23.11 10.27
CA LYS A 316 -4.54 -24.36 9.76
C LYS A 316 -3.11 -24.51 10.26
N ASP A 317 -2.37 -23.41 10.39
CA ASP A 317 -0.98 -23.40 10.80
C ASP A 317 -0.76 -23.86 12.26
N ASP A 318 -1.84 -23.83 13.09
CA ASP A 318 -1.81 -24.16 14.52
C ASP A 318 -2.56 -25.46 14.83
N ARG A 319 -2.65 -26.38 13.88
CA ARG A 319 -3.17 -27.73 14.09
C ARG A 319 -2.04 -28.71 14.42
N ASP A 320 -2.36 -29.73 15.22
CA ASP A 320 -1.47 -30.86 15.47
C ASP A 320 -1.48 -31.87 14.29
N LYS A 321 -0.72 -32.96 14.43
CA LYS A 321 -0.63 -34.03 13.43
C LYS A 321 -1.97 -34.73 13.18
N ASP A 322 -2.85 -34.73 14.16
CA ASP A 322 -4.19 -35.35 14.13
C ASP A 322 -5.26 -34.34 13.66
N GLY A 323 -4.86 -33.11 13.32
CA GLY A 323 -5.77 -32.07 12.83
C GLY A 323 -6.49 -31.28 13.91
N ASN A 324 -6.20 -31.51 15.20
CA ASN A 324 -6.79 -30.78 16.31
C ASN A 324 -6.09 -29.41 16.51
N GLN A 325 -6.82 -28.45 17.02
CA GLN A 325 -6.24 -27.15 17.36
C GLN A 325 -5.30 -27.27 18.56
N LYS A 326 -4.07 -26.78 18.43
CA LYS A 326 -3.08 -26.72 19.52
C LYS A 326 -3.43 -25.71 20.60
N TYR A 327 -4.23 -24.70 20.28
CA TYR A 327 -4.57 -23.60 21.17
C TYR A 327 -6.08 -23.35 21.18
N PRO A 328 -6.64 -22.79 22.24
CA PRO A 328 -8.08 -22.59 22.42
C PRO A 328 -8.60 -21.36 21.68
N TYR A 329 -8.43 -21.29 20.35
CA TYR A 329 -8.93 -20.19 19.55
C TYR A 329 -10.45 -20.12 19.52
N ASN A 330 -10.98 -18.89 19.40
CA ASN A 330 -12.33 -18.69 18.91
C ASN A 330 -12.43 -19.07 17.45
N LEU A 331 -13.56 -19.63 17.03
CA LEU A 331 -13.80 -19.96 15.63
C LEU A 331 -14.21 -18.72 14.85
N PHE A 332 -13.76 -18.61 13.62
CA PHE A 332 -14.11 -17.53 12.72
C PHE A 332 -14.21 -18.01 11.26
N ASP A 333 -14.84 -17.21 10.41
CA ASP A 333 -14.92 -17.45 8.97
C ASP A 333 -13.69 -16.87 8.25
N GLU A 334 -12.77 -17.76 7.79
CA GLU A 334 -11.53 -17.38 7.10
C GLU A 334 -11.83 -16.59 5.81
N SER A 335 -12.92 -16.94 5.09
CA SER A 335 -13.29 -16.29 3.83
C SER A 335 -13.85 -14.88 4.08
N ALA A 336 -14.75 -14.73 5.04
CA ALA A 336 -15.31 -13.44 5.42
C ALA A 336 -14.22 -12.47 5.90
N ARG A 337 -13.27 -12.94 6.73
CA ARG A 337 -12.12 -12.14 7.19
C ARG A 337 -11.22 -11.70 6.04
N THR A 338 -10.89 -12.61 5.13
CA THR A 338 -10.07 -12.29 3.96
C THR A 338 -10.75 -11.24 3.10
N HIS A 339 -12.04 -11.43 2.79
CA HIS A 339 -12.80 -10.48 1.98
C HIS A 339 -12.90 -9.09 2.66
N TRP A 340 -13.08 -9.06 3.98
CA TRP A 340 -13.13 -7.81 4.72
C TRP A 340 -11.76 -7.11 4.75
N LEU A 341 -10.66 -7.84 4.97
CA LEU A 341 -9.30 -7.28 4.94
C LEU A 341 -8.89 -6.79 3.54
N ASP A 342 -9.34 -7.46 2.47
CA ASP A 342 -9.12 -6.99 1.09
C ASP A 342 -9.84 -5.65 0.83
N ARG A 343 -10.97 -5.42 1.51
CA ARG A 343 -11.75 -4.20 1.38
C ARG A 343 -11.25 -3.09 2.30
N PHE A 344 -10.97 -3.41 3.56
CA PHE A 344 -10.72 -2.45 4.63
C PHE A 344 -9.33 -2.56 5.27
N GLY A 345 -8.48 -3.47 4.83
CA GLY A 345 -7.12 -3.65 5.36
C GLY A 345 -6.23 -2.42 5.19
N GLY A 346 -5.14 -2.37 5.96
CA GLY A 346 -4.20 -1.25 6.02
C GLY A 346 -4.53 -0.24 7.13
N VAL A 347 -3.62 0.71 7.35
CA VAL A 347 -3.77 1.76 8.36
C VAL A 347 -4.04 3.10 7.67
N ARG A 348 -5.20 3.68 7.94
CA ARG A 348 -5.68 4.92 7.32
C ARG A 348 -5.52 6.10 8.26
N ILE A 349 -5.27 7.29 7.69
CA ILE A 349 -5.28 8.55 8.42
C ILE A 349 -6.58 9.30 8.10
N TYR A 350 -7.27 9.74 9.16
CA TYR A 350 -8.40 10.66 9.09
C TYR A 350 -8.00 11.99 9.73
N ARG A 351 -8.21 13.08 9.00
CA ARG A 351 -8.01 14.43 9.49
C ARG A 351 -9.36 15.16 9.50
N ASP A 352 -9.74 15.69 10.65
CA ASP A 352 -11.01 16.40 10.82
C ASP A 352 -12.18 15.58 10.24
N GLU A 353 -12.21 14.28 10.59
CA GLU A 353 -13.22 13.28 10.22
C GLU A 353 -13.17 12.78 8.77
N PHE A 354 -12.26 13.27 7.95
CA PHE A 354 -12.12 12.80 6.57
C PHE A 354 -10.77 12.11 6.30
N ARG A 355 -10.87 11.05 5.48
CA ARG A 355 -9.70 10.29 5.07
C ARG A 355 -8.68 11.14 4.30
N VAL A 356 -7.41 10.99 4.66
CA VAL A 356 -6.26 11.54 3.94
C VAL A 356 -5.68 10.44 3.05
N ARG A 357 -5.76 10.60 1.72
CA ARG A 357 -5.16 9.66 0.78
C ARG A 357 -3.64 9.93 0.66
N PRO A 358 -2.79 8.91 0.30
CA PRO A 358 -3.15 7.53 -0.07
C PRO A 358 -3.11 6.53 1.11
N TYR A 359 -2.90 7.00 2.36
CA TYR A 359 -2.63 6.15 3.52
C TYR A 359 -3.63 5.00 3.68
N GLY A 360 -3.08 3.77 3.77
CA GLY A 360 -3.85 2.54 3.92
C GLY A 360 -4.67 2.15 2.69
N GLU A 361 -4.32 2.62 1.50
CA GLU A 361 -4.82 2.07 0.24
C GLU A 361 -4.17 0.70 -0.03
N ASN A 362 -4.78 -0.10 -0.91
CA ASN A 362 -4.24 -1.42 -1.23
C ASN A 362 -2.80 -1.29 -1.72
N GLY A 363 -1.88 -1.95 -0.99
CA GLY A 363 -0.45 -1.91 -1.28
C GLY A 363 0.34 -0.81 -0.59
N ASP A 364 -0.29 0.13 0.09
CA ASP A 364 0.40 1.18 0.83
C ASP A 364 0.74 0.72 2.26
N ASP A 365 1.97 0.24 2.46
CA ASP A 365 2.54 -0.08 3.78
C ASP A 365 3.40 1.09 4.29
N TRP A 366 2.81 2.27 4.45
CA TRP A 366 3.50 3.50 4.86
C TRP A 366 4.15 3.41 6.25
N LEU A 367 3.67 2.50 7.11
CA LEU A 367 4.30 2.19 8.40
C LEU A 367 5.47 1.20 8.28
N GLY A 368 5.64 0.54 7.14
CA GLY A 368 6.72 -0.42 6.89
C GLY A 368 6.57 -1.72 7.69
N LEU A 369 5.34 -2.18 7.93
CA LEU A 369 5.05 -3.38 8.72
C LEU A 369 5.59 -4.64 8.05
N GLY A 370 5.49 -4.73 6.72
CA GLY A 370 6.04 -5.84 5.94
C GLY A 370 7.56 -5.95 6.08
N ARG A 371 8.27 -4.83 6.04
CA ARG A 371 9.73 -4.79 6.26
C ARG A 371 10.10 -5.19 7.70
N ARG A 372 9.31 -4.75 8.69
CA ARG A 372 9.52 -5.15 10.11
C ARG A 372 9.32 -6.64 10.30
N GLN A 373 8.26 -7.20 9.72
CA GLN A 373 7.95 -8.63 9.80
C GLN A 373 9.01 -9.47 9.07
N ALA A 374 9.50 -9.05 7.90
CA ALA A 374 10.55 -9.75 7.17
C ALA A 374 11.87 -9.85 7.96
N LYS A 375 12.21 -8.84 8.77
CA LYS A 375 13.38 -8.88 9.67
C LYS A 375 13.20 -9.78 10.90
N SER A 376 11.95 -10.09 11.28
CA SER A 376 11.62 -10.95 12.42
C SER A 376 10.43 -11.83 12.07
N PRO A 377 10.62 -12.87 11.24
CA PRO A 377 9.53 -13.64 10.62
C PRO A 377 8.84 -14.63 11.55
N GLY A 378 9.26 -14.73 12.82
CA GLY A 378 8.74 -15.67 13.79
C GLY A 378 7.23 -15.56 14.04
N GLY A 379 6.56 -16.71 14.21
CA GLY A 379 5.18 -16.77 14.71
C GLY A 379 5.09 -16.36 16.17
N ALA A 380 3.88 -15.99 16.63
CA ALA A 380 3.68 -15.48 17.99
C ALA A 380 4.06 -16.49 19.11
N GLY A 381 4.00 -17.77 18.84
CA GLY A 381 4.39 -18.83 19.78
C GLY A 381 5.83 -19.33 19.66
N GLN A 382 6.63 -18.83 18.71
CA GLN A 382 7.96 -19.41 18.43
C GLN A 382 9.07 -18.82 19.28
N LYS A 383 9.14 -17.50 19.38
CA LYS A 383 10.21 -16.80 20.10
C LYS A 383 9.67 -15.60 20.84
N MET A 384 10.02 -15.46 22.11
CA MET A 384 9.65 -14.27 22.89
C MET A 384 10.28 -13.00 22.28
N GLY A 385 9.48 -11.95 22.07
CA GLY A 385 9.88 -10.69 21.46
C GLY A 385 10.06 -10.75 19.93
N GLY A 386 9.93 -11.93 19.32
CA GLY A 386 10.15 -12.15 17.88
C GLY A 386 8.94 -11.91 16.98
N TYR A 387 7.74 -11.79 17.51
CA TYR A 387 6.53 -11.63 16.71
C TYR A 387 6.38 -10.22 16.15
N ARG A 388 5.98 -10.15 14.87
CA ARG A 388 5.60 -8.89 14.19
C ARG A 388 4.34 -9.12 13.39
N ILE A 389 3.41 -8.16 13.46
CA ILE A 389 2.17 -8.16 12.68
C ILE A 389 2.46 -8.03 11.19
N ARG A 390 1.67 -8.70 10.36
CA ARG A 390 1.74 -8.60 8.89
C ARG A 390 0.80 -7.51 8.37
N PRO A 391 1.14 -6.83 7.25
CA PRO A 391 0.29 -5.79 6.67
C PRO A 391 -1.13 -6.27 6.30
N ASN A 392 -1.27 -7.55 5.91
CA ASN A 392 -2.55 -8.17 5.54
C ASN A 392 -3.33 -8.75 6.74
N GLN A 393 -2.99 -8.39 7.96
CA GLN A 393 -3.66 -8.81 9.19
C GLN A 393 -4.15 -7.62 10.02
N ILE A 394 -3.97 -6.40 9.53
CA ILE A 394 -4.31 -5.17 10.24
C ILE A 394 -5.28 -4.33 9.43
N ALA A 395 -6.27 -3.77 10.10
CA ALA A 395 -7.07 -2.66 9.62
C ALA A 395 -7.11 -1.61 10.71
N GLY A 396 -6.72 -0.37 10.40
CA GLY A 396 -6.57 0.67 11.41
C GLY A 396 -6.96 2.06 10.94
N VAL A 397 -7.33 2.89 11.90
CA VAL A 397 -7.72 4.28 11.73
C VAL A 397 -6.91 5.14 12.68
N VAL A 398 -6.18 6.08 12.13
CA VAL A 398 -5.49 7.14 12.88
C VAL A 398 -6.27 8.44 12.72
N LYS A 399 -6.65 9.07 13.83
CA LYS A 399 -7.40 10.33 13.87
C LYS A 399 -6.49 11.47 14.27
N ILE A 400 -6.43 12.50 13.43
CA ILE A 400 -5.70 13.76 13.66
C ILE A 400 -6.61 14.95 13.34
N SER A 401 -6.22 16.15 13.76
CA SER A 401 -6.93 17.38 13.42
C SER A 401 -5.96 18.46 12.95
N ARG A 402 -6.34 19.22 11.93
CA ARG A 402 -5.55 20.37 11.51
C ARG A 402 -5.37 21.45 12.60
N LEU A 403 -6.26 21.45 13.62
CA LEU A 403 -6.18 22.40 14.73
C LEU A 403 -5.10 22.02 15.75
N THR A 404 -4.92 20.71 15.98
CA THR A 404 -3.98 20.18 16.99
C THR A 404 -2.68 19.65 16.39
N ASN A 405 -2.66 19.31 15.09
CA ASN A 405 -1.54 18.71 14.38
C ASN A 405 -1.11 19.62 13.20
N ALA A 406 -0.95 20.93 13.47
CA ALA A 406 -0.68 21.93 12.43
C ALA A 406 0.64 21.68 11.66
N ALA A 407 1.60 20.98 12.26
CA ALA A 407 2.85 20.58 11.61
C ALA A 407 2.71 19.51 10.52
N PHE A 408 1.52 18.89 10.40
CA PHE A 408 1.23 17.91 9.35
C PHE A 408 0.66 18.60 8.11
N GLU A 409 1.53 19.24 7.35
CA GLU A 409 1.17 19.94 6.12
C GLU A 409 0.89 18.96 4.98
N ASP A 410 -0.08 19.31 4.11
CA ASP A 410 -0.38 18.51 2.93
C ASP A 410 0.70 18.70 1.86
N LYS A 411 1.02 17.64 1.13
CA LYS A 411 1.87 17.71 -0.06
C LYS A 411 1.21 18.64 -1.10
N SER A 412 2.02 19.25 -1.93
CA SER A 412 1.53 20.13 -3.03
C SER A 412 0.61 19.38 -4.01
N SER A 413 0.81 18.07 -4.18
CA SER A 413 -0.07 17.16 -4.94
C SER A 413 -1.40 16.87 -4.26
N ARG A 414 -1.61 17.27 -3.00
CA ARG A 414 -2.76 16.95 -2.14
C ARG A 414 -2.93 15.47 -1.81
N GLU A 415 -2.00 14.64 -2.20
CA GLU A 415 -1.97 13.23 -1.85
C GLU A 415 -0.91 12.99 -0.78
N GLY A 416 -1.35 12.94 0.48
CA GLY A 416 -0.52 12.67 1.64
C GLY A 416 -0.01 13.90 2.37
N ILE A 417 0.64 13.63 3.50
CA ILE A 417 1.26 14.58 4.41
C ILE A 417 2.75 14.68 4.07
N GLN A 418 3.34 15.86 4.20
CA GLN A 418 4.78 16.06 3.99
C GLN A 418 5.58 15.25 5.01
N GLU A 419 6.58 14.51 4.53
CA GLU A 419 7.48 13.75 5.40
C GLU A 419 8.56 14.67 6.00
N ASN A 420 8.26 15.21 7.17
CA ASN A 420 9.17 15.99 8.00
C ASN A 420 9.55 15.22 9.29
N ALA A 421 10.41 15.78 10.11
CA ALA A 421 10.85 15.16 11.37
C ALA A 421 9.70 14.89 12.34
N VAL A 422 8.66 15.75 12.35
CA VAL A 422 7.46 15.60 13.20
C VAL A 422 6.65 14.39 12.73
N PHE A 423 6.44 14.23 11.41
CA PHE A 423 5.73 13.11 10.85
C PHE A 423 6.50 11.78 11.03
N ALA A 424 7.84 11.82 10.94
CA ALA A 424 8.68 10.65 11.23
C ALA A 424 8.56 10.22 12.71
N LEU A 425 8.54 11.17 13.65
CA LEU A 425 8.29 10.90 15.06
C LEU A 425 6.89 10.31 15.27
N PHE A 426 5.87 10.90 14.64
CA PHE A 426 4.50 10.39 14.69
C PHE A 426 4.41 8.93 14.23
N LYS A 427 5.02 8.57 13.09
CA LYS A 427 5.13 7.17 12.62
C LYS A 427 5.75 6.26 13.69
N ASN A 428 6.80 6.74 14.35
CA ASN A 428 7.47 6.00 15.42
C ASN A 428 6.55 5.74 16.62
N LEU A 429 5.74 6.72 17.02
CA LEU A 429 4.77 6.56 18.11
C LEU A 429 3.69 5.53 17.76
N LEU A 430 3.18 5.54 16.52
CA LEU A 430 2.23 4.53 16.04
C LEU A 430 2.86 3.13 16.06
N LEU A 431 4.12 3.01 15.67
CA LEU A 431 4.85 1.73 15.72
C LEU A 431 5.10 1.24 17.16
N GLN A 432 5.24 2.14 18.15
CA GLN A 432 5.32 1.77 19.55
C GLN A 432 3.98 1.20 20.04
N ILE A 433 2.84 1.78 19.62
CA ILE A 433 1.51 1.27 19.94
C ILE A 433 1.32 -0.14 19.35
N ILE A 434 1.71 -0.34 18.08
CA ILE A 434 1.67 -1.67 17.44
C ILE A 434 2.59 -2.66 18.17
N SER A 435 3.78 -2.22 18.60
CA SER A 435 4.72 -3.08 19.33
C SER A 435 4.19 -3.52 20.71
N ALA A 436 3.38 -2.70 21.37
CA ALA A 436 2.72 -3.09 22.61
C ALA A 436 1.73 -4.24 22.39
N PHE A 437 0.93 -4.18 21.32
CA PHE A 437 0.08 -5.30 20.90
C PHE A 437 0.91 -6.55 20.53
N GLU A 438 1.97 -6.37 19.74
CA GLU A 438 2.85 -7.48 19.33
C GLU A 438 3.43 -8.21 20.54
N LEU A 439 3.85 -7.46 21.56
CA LEU A 439 4.39 -8.02 22.82
C LEU A 439 3.29 -8.73 23.62
N ASP A 440 2.12 -8.13 23.75
CA ASP A 440 0.97 -8.70 24.46
C ASP A 440 0.60 -10.08 23.89
N ARG A 441 0.35 -10.13 22.57
CA ARG A 441 0.00 -11.37 21.89
C ARG A 441 1.12 -12.40 21.93
N ASN A 442 2.37 -11.96 21.74
CA ASN A 442 3.53 -12.85 21.78
C ASN A 442 3.72 -13.47 23.16
N THR A 443 3.55 -12.72 24.25
CA THR A 443 3.64 -13.25 25.60
C THR A 443 2.65 -14.38 25.84
N ILE A 444 1.41 -14.19 25.45
CA ILE A 444 0.35 -15.19 25.62
C ILE A 444 0.63 -16.43 24.78
N MET A 445 0.86 -16.24 23.47
CA MET A 445 1.02 -17.36 22.56
C MET A 445 2.32 -18.15 22.79
N TYR A 446 3.39 -17.48 23.20
CA TYR A 446 4.63 -18.14 23.56
C TYR A 446 4.44 -19.07 24.78
N ASN A 447 3.79 -18.59 25.84
CA ASN A 447 3.56 -19.39 27.04
C ASN A 447 2.59 -20.56 26.79
N LEU A 448 1.59 -20.39 25.93
CA LEU A 448 0.75 -21.50 25.46
C LEU A 448 1.53 -22.51 24.64
N SER A 449 2.46 -22.05 23.78
CA SER A 449 3.32 -22.93 22.99
C SER A 449 4.23 -23.77 23.88
N GLU A 450 4.81 -23.16 24.88
CA GLU A 450 5.68 -23.88 25.84
C GLU A 450 4.87 -24.90 26.66
N LEU A 451 3.66 -24.55 27.13
CA LEU A 451 2.75 -25.48 27.79
C LEU A 451 2.41 -26.68 26.90
N TYR A 452 2.08 -26.40 25.63
CA TYR A 452 1.77 -27.48 24.67
C TYR A 452 2.96 -28.44 24.48
N LYS A 453 4.20 -27.95 24.41
CA LYS A 453 5.42 -28.76 24.33
C LYS A 453 5.65 -29.62 25.60
N GLU A 454 5.35 -29.06 26.79
CA GLU A 454 5.45 -29.79 28.06
C GLU A 454 4.40 -30.90 28.18
N GLU A 455 3.18 -30.67 27.68
CA GLU A 455 2.08 -31.65 27.73
C GLU A 455 2.17 -32.72 26.63
N HIS A 456 2.95 -32.48 25.59
CA HIS A 456 3.21 -33.42 24.50
C HIS A 456 4.71 -33.80 24.43
N PRO A 457 5.23 -34.48 25.45
CA PRO A 457 6.66 -34.66 25.64
C PRO A 457 7.32 -35.66 24.66
N GLN A 458 6.56 -36.41 23.84
CA GLN A 458 7.13 -37.38 22.91
C GLN A 458 8.15 -36.76 21.96
N THR A 459 7.87 -35.56 21.46
CA THR A 459 8.83 -34.80 20.65
C THR A 459 9.97 -34.21 21.48
N ALA A 460 9.70 -33.77 22.71
CA ALA A 460 10.70 -33.22 23.59
C ALA A 460 11.64 -34.31 24.13
N GLN A 461 11.09 -35.48 24.48
CA GLN A 461 11.88 -36.65 24.91
C GLN A 461 12.75 -37.20 23.77
N ALA A 462 12.22 -37.27 22.55
CA ALA A 462 13.01 -37.67 21.38
C ALA A 462 14.19 -36.70 21.16
N LYS A 463 13.96 -35.39 21.32
CA LYS A 463 14.99 -34.35 21.22
C LYS A 463 16.06 -34.49 22.34
N GLU A 464 15.62 -34.73 23.58
CA GLU A 464 16.53 -34.93 24.72
C GLU A 464 17.36 -36.20 24.57
N ILE A 465 16.75 -37.30 24.14
CA ILE A 465 17.43 -38.56 23.83
C ILE A 465 18.44 -38.35 22.69
N ALA A 466 18.04 -37.65 21.62
CA ALA A 466 18.93 -37.34 20.52
C ALA A 466 20.13 -36.50 20.95
N ASN A 467 19.93 -35.46 21.76
CA ASN A 467 21.03 -34.63 22.27
C ASN A 467 21.95 -35.40 23.19
N LYS A 468 21.42 -36.21 24.12
CA LYS A 468 22.21 -37.08 25.00
C LYS A 468 23.02 -38.12 24.24
N ALA A 469 22.43 -38.70 23.17
CA ALA A 469 23.13 -39.65 22.32
C ALA A 469 24.29 -39.00 21.54
N LEU A 470 24.13 -37.75 21.09
CA LEU A 470 25.17 -37.02 20.39
C LEU A 470 26.28 -36.48 21.30
N GLU A 471 25.97 -36.18 22.56
CA GLU A 471 26.95 -35.70 23.58
C GLU A 471 27.75 -36.83 24.20
N SER A 472 27.34 -38.11 24.10
CA SER A 472 28.06 -39.24 24.66
C SER A 472 29.41 -39.47 23.97
N LYS A 473 30.52 -39.37 24.74
CA LYS A 473 31.92 -39.50 24.28
C LYS A 473 32.51 -40.90 24.47
N ASP A 474 31.70 -41.92 24.80
CA ASP A 474 32.23 -43.26 25.04
C ASP A 474 32.75 -43.90 23.75
N GLU A 475 34.02 -44.29 23.74
CA GLU A 475 34.72 -44.93 22.60
C GLU A 475 34.36 -46.42 22.41
N ASN A 476 33.66 -47.06 23.38
CA ASN A 476 33.19 -48.45 23.30
C ASN A 476 31.66 -48.54 23.31
N LEU A 477 31.04 -48.11 22.24
CA LEU A 477 29.59 -48.15 22.07
C LEU A 477 29.10 -49.56 21.63
N SER A 478 28.03 -50.04 22.29
CA SER A 478 27.28 -51.16 21.74
C SER A 478 26.67 -50.79 20.39
N LYS A 479 26.42 -51.77 19.52
CA LYS A 479 25.81 -51.54 18.18
C LYS A 479 24.49 -50.74 18.26
N GLU A 480 23.71 -50.96 19.31
CA GLU A 480 22.47 -50.26 19.61
C GLU A 480 22.70 -48.79 19.92
N ALA A 481 23.82 -48.44 20.58
CA ALA A 481 24.17 -47.04 20.87
C ALA A 481 24.72 -46.30 19.64
N GLU A 482 25.37 -47.01 18.70
CA GLU A 482 25.77 -46.49 17.40
C GLU A 482 24.54 -46.20 16.52
N ASP A 483 23.57 -47.13 16.43
CA ASP A 483 22.31 -46.95 15.71
C ASP A 483 21.51 -45.76 16.28
N LEU A 484 21.53 -45.60 17.62
CA LEU A 484 20.85 -44.46 18.27
C LEU A 484 21.53 -43.11 17.95
N LYS A 485 22.88 -43.10 17.83
CA LYS A 485 23.60 -41.89 17.38
C LYS A 485 23.28 -41.49 15.94
N ILE A 486 23.19 -42.47 15.07
CA ILE A 486 22.81 -42.23 13.65
C ILE A 486 21.41 -41.66 13.58
N LEU A 487 20.44 -42.28 14.29
CA LEU A 487 19.07 -41.78 14.37
C LEU A 487 18.98 -40.38 14.97
N ALA A 488 19.78 -40.08 15.98
CA ALA A 488 19.85 -38.78 16.61
C ALA A 488 20.45 -37.69 15.70
N ALA A 489 21.46 -38.06 14.90
CA ALA A 489 22.06 -37.16 13.92
C ALA A 489 21.07 -36.85 12.79
N ASP A 490 20.35 -37.87 12.31
CA ASP A 490 19.32 -37.72 11.28
C ASP A 490 18.13 -36.87 11.77
N TYR A 491 17.64 -37.13 12.99
CA TYR A 491 16.62 -36.31 13.64
C TYR A 491 17.01 -34.84 13.74
N LYS A 492 18.26 -34.58 14.15
CA LYS A 492 18.78 -33.20 14.26
C LYS A 492 18.94 -32.52 12.90
N SER A 493 19.34 -33.27 11.88
CA SER A 493 19.39 -32.79 10.50
C SER A 493 18.00 -32.43 9.97
N LEU A 494 17.01 -33.31 10.20
CA LEU A 494 15.62 -33.08 9.84
C LEU A 494 15.00 -31.86 10.58
N GLU A 495 15.32 -31.69 11.87
CA GLU A 495 14.87 -30.54 12.66
C GLU A 495 15.45 -29.25 12.11
N THR A 496 16.73 -29.25 11.71
CA THR A 496 17.40 -28.09 11.12
C THR A 496 16.79 -27.79 9.75
N GLU A 497 16.60 -28.80 8.91
CA GLU A 497 15.97 -28.65 7.59
C GLU A 497 14.52 -28.13 7.71
N LEU A 498 13.75 -28.62 8.68
CA LEU A 498 12.39 -28.14 8.95
C LEU A 498 12.41 -26.67 9.39
N SER A 499 13.32 -26.26 10.27
CA SER A 499 13.48 -24.88 10.72
C SER A 499 13.87 -23.95 9.56
N ASP A 500 14.79 -24.41 8.70
CA ASP A 500 15.20 -23.65 7.51
C ASP A 500 14.06 -23.53 6.51
N LYS A 501 13.27 -24.59 6.32
CA LYS A 501 12.07 -24.57 5.47
C LYS A 501 10.97 -23.67 6.03
N GLU A 502 10.74 -23.65 7.33
CA GLU A 502 9.80 -22.73 7.98
C GLU A 502 10.24 -21.27 7.83
N ALA A 503 11.54 -20.99 7.99
CA ALA A 503 12.11 -19.66 7.76
C ALA A 503 11.97 -19.24 6.29
N GLU A 504 12.25 -20.13 5.36
CA GLU A 504 12.06 -19.93 3.91
C GLU A 504 10.59 -19.66 3.57
N LEU A 505 9.66 -20.47 4.08
CA LEU A 505 8.21 -20.29 3.88
C LEU A 505 7.72 -18.96 4.48
N SER A 506 8.18 -18.60 5.67
CA SER A 506 7.82 -17.33 6.31
C SER A 506 8.31 -16.14 5.49
N MET A 507 9.52 -16.25 4.96
CA MET A 507 10.10 -15.25 4.07
C MET A 507 9.37 -15.17 2.73
N LEU A 508 9.03 -16.31 2.12
CA LEU A 508 8.24 -16.37 0.87
C LEU A 508 6.85 -15.78 1.06
N ARG A 509 6.22 -15.97 2.23
CA ARG A 509 4.94 -15.34 2.58
C ARG A 509 5.08 -13.83 2.73
N GLY A 510 6.18 -13.34 3.33
CA GLY A 510 6.52 -11.91 3.40
C GLY A 510 6.72 -11.29 2.00
N LEU A 511 7.44 -12.00 1.12
CA LEU A 511 7.66 -11.60 -0.26
C LEU A 511 6.37 -11.64 -1.10
N ALA A 512 5.49 -12.60 -0.87
CA ALA A 512 4.18 -12.67 -1.52
C ALA A 512 3.27 -11.48 -1.11
N SER A 513 3.32 -11.08 0.16
CA SER A 513 2.64 -9.88 0.64
C SER A 513 3.18 -8.59 -0.01
N MET A 514 4.52 -8.48 -0.15
CA MET A 514 5.15 -7.41 -0.94
C MET A 514 4.77 -7.47 -2.43
N GLY A 515 4.60 -8.68 -2.98
CA GLY A 515 4.21 -8.89 -4.37
C GLY A 515 2.79 -8.40 -4.70
N ILE A 516 1.86 -8.50 -3.76
CA ILE A 516 0.48 -7.97 -3.90
C ILE A 516 0.52 -6.44 -3.91
N SER A 517 1.28 -5.82 -3.00
CA SER A 517 1.54 -4.37 -3.00
C SER A 517 2.18 -3.89 -4.30
N SER A 518 3.08 -4.69 -4.87
CA SER A 518 3.75 -4.41 -6.15
C SER A 518 2.79 -4.52 -7.35
N ALA A 519 1.78 -5.37 -7.30
CA ALA A 519 0.81 -5.52 -8.40
C ALA A 519 -0.09 -4.28 -8.57
N THR A 520 -0.49 -3.64 -7.48
CA THR A 520 -1.27 -2.38 -7.51
C THR A 520 -0.40 -1.23 -8.01
N PHE A 521 0.84 -1.13 -7.52
CA PHE A 521 1.85 -0.19 -8.02
C PHE A 521 2.13 -0.37 -9.52
N THR A 522 2.12 -1.62 -10.00
CA THR A 522 2.24 -1.96 -11.42
C THR A 522 1.14 -1.36 -12.28
N HIS A 523 -0.10 -1.36 -11.79
CA HIS A 523 -1.24 -0.78 -12.52
C HIS A 523 -1.12 0.75 -12.60
N GLU A 524 -0.74 1.39 -11.51
CA GLU A 524 -0.47 2.84 -11.46
C GLU A 524 0.67 3.24 -12.39
N LEU A 525 1.79 2.54 -12.35
CA LEU A 525 2.93 2.78 -13.24
C LEU A 525 2.55 2.63 -14.72
N ARG A 526 1.71 1.64 -15.06
CA ARG A 526 1.23 1.46 -16.43
C ARG A 526 0.39 2.64 -16.92
N SER A 527 -0.45 3.20 -16.06
CA SER A 527 -1.23 4.40 -16.34
C SER A 527 -0.33 5.61 -16.62
N VAL A 528 0.74 5.77 -15.85
CA VAL A 528 1.75 6.82 -16.08
C VAL A 528 2.48 6.60 -17.40
N MET A 529 2.93 5.37 -17.68
CA MET A 529 3.64 5.00 -18.91
C MET A 529 2.83 5.33 -20.17
N LEU A 530 1.52 5.04 -20.18
CA LEU A 530 0.66 5.31 -21.33
C LEU A 530 0.54 6.80 -21.65
N ARG A 531 0.80 7.68 -20.69
CA ARG A 531 0.75 9.13 -20.84
C ARG A 531 2.09 9.79 -21.17
N LEU A 532 3.22 9.11 -20.88
CA LEU A 532 4.56 9.68 -21.08
C LEU A 532 4.88 9.96 -22.56
N LEU A 533 4.74 8.96 -23.42
CA LEU A 533 5.14 9.09 -24.83
C LEU A 533 4.25 10.06 -25.64
N PRO A 534 2.89 10.05 -25.47
CA PRO A 534 2.02 10.95 -26.26
C PRO A 534 2.14 12.43 -25.87
N ARG A 535 2.56 12.77 -24.64
CA ARG A 535 2.54 14.15 -24.13
C ARG A 535 3.47 15.09 -24.92
N ASN A 536 4.63 14.59 -25.35
CA ASN A 536 5.59 15.38 -26.12
C ASN A 536 5.09 15.67 -27.53
N GLU A 537 4.43 14.72 -28.19
CA GLU A 537 3.80 14.93 -29.49
C GLU A 537 2.63 15.91 -29.40
N LEU A 538 1.81 15.81 -28.36
CA LEU A 538 0.74 16.75 -28.09
C LEU A 538 1.26 18.18 -27.91
N LEU A 539 2.29 18.37 -27.07
CA LEU A 539 2.93 19.67 -26.85
C LEU A 539 3.55 20.21 -28.15
N LYS A 540 4.20 19.36 -28.94
CA LYS A 540 4.76 19.73 -30.23
C LYS A 540 3.66 20.24 -31.18
N ASN A 541 2.54 19.54 -31.27
CA ASN A 541 1.43 19.92 -32.13
C ASN A 541 0.78 21.25 -31.71
N ILE A 542 0.68 21.50 -30.39
CA ILE A 542 0.19 22.77 -29.85
C ILE A 542 1.17 23.91 -30.19
N LEU A 543 2.47 23.71 -29.95
CA LEU A 543 3.48 24.72 -30.26
C LEU A 543 3.56 25.07 -31.75
N LEU A 544 3.43 24.08 -32.64
CA LEU A 544 3.42 24.31 -34.09
C LEU A 544 2.30 25.23 -34.58
N GLN A 545 1.17 25.33 -33.85
CA GLN A 545 0.06 26.21 -34.20
C GLN A 545 0.39 27.70 -33.94
N TYR A 546 1.25 27.98 -32.94
CA TYR A 546 1.55 29.34 -32.49
C TYR A 546 2.97 29.81 -32.78
N LEU A 547 3.93 28.87 -32.83
CA LEU A 547 5.36 29.13 -32.96
C LEU A 547 5.96 28.18 -34.02
N PRO A 548 6.05 28.57 -35.29
CA PRO A 548 6.64 27.70 -36.33
C PRO A 548 8.08 27.33 -36.03
N GLU A 549 8.45 26.04 -36.16
CA GLU A 549 9.78 25.51 -35.84
C GLU A 549 10.91 26.22 -36.59
N LYS A 550 10.67 26.68 -37.83
CA LYS A 550 11.61 27.42 -38.65
C LYS A 550 12.13 28.73 -38.03
N GLN A 551 11.37 29.34 -37.10
CA GLN A 551 11.81 30.57 -36.40
C GLN A 551 12.96 30.30 -35.44
N PHE A 552 13.18 29.07 -35.02
CA PHE A 552 14.18 28.67 -34.04
C PHE A 552 15.36 27.89 -34.66
N GLU A 553 15.40 27.75 -36.00
CA GLU A 553 16.53 27.13 -36.69
C GLU A 553 17.84 27.91 -36.44
N GLY A 554 18.86 27.22 -35.93
CA GLY A 554 20.16 27.83 -35.62
C GLY A 554 20.27 28.46 -34.23
N MET A 555 19.21 28.56 -33.44
CA MET A 555 19.29 29.01 -32.07
C MET A 555 19.83 27.91 -31.16
N ARG A 556 20.90 28.21 -30.43
CA ARG A 556 21.52 27.29 -29.46
C ARG A 556 20.87 27.34 -28.08
N PHE A 557 20.24 28.44 -27.74
CA PHE A 557 19.57 28.69 -26.46
C PHE A 557 18.13 29.13 -26.73
N ASP A 558 17.22 28.86 -25.80
CA ASP A 558 15.80 29.22 -25.85
C ASP A 558 15.02 28.62 -27.03
N ASN A 559 15.41 27.45 -27.52
CA ASN A 559 14.71 26.73 -28.57
C ASN A 559 13.73 25.70 -27.97
N PRO A 560 12.42 25.97 -27.94
CA PRO A 560 11.43 25.11 -27.31
C PRO A 560 11.34 23.71 -27.97
N TYR A 561 11.66 23.61 -29.27
CA TYR A 561 11.67 22.32 -29.98
C TYR A 561 12.90 21.47 -29.61
N GLN A 562 14.01 22.10 -29.25
CA GLN A 562 15.17 21.37 -28.74
C GLN A 562 14.86 20.81 -27.35
N GLU A 563 14.20 21.59 -26.48
CA GLU A 563 13.76 21.11 -25.16
C GLU A 563 12.72 19.99 -25.28
N LEU A 564 11.76 20.08 -26.20
CA LEU A 564 10.83 18.97 -26.46
C LEU A 564 11.55 17.69 -26.92
N ARG A 565 12.60 17.80 -27.74
CA ARG A 565 13.42 16.64 -28.12
C ARG A 565 14.16 16.04 -26.93
N ASN A 566 14.68 16.88 -26.05
CA ASN A 566 15.35 16.46 -24.81
C ASN A 566 14.35 15.74 -23.87
N MET A 567 13.18 16.35 -23.63
CA MET A 567 12.10 15.77 -22.85
C MET A 567 11.62 14.43 -23.42
N LYS A 568 11.46 14.33 -24.76
CA LYS A 568 11.07 13.08 -25.41
C LYS A 568 12.11 11.98 -25.15
N ALA A 569 13.41 12.31 -25.26
CA ALA A 569 14.48 11.35 -25.00
C ALA A 569 14.55 10.91 -23.52
N GLU A 570 14.19 11.79 -22.59
CA GLU A 570 14.08 11.46 -21.16
C GLU A 570 12.83 10.60 -20.87
N ASP A 571 11.69 10.93 -21.47
CA ASP A 571 10.46 10.15 -21.36
C ASP A 571 10.61 8.74 -21.94
N GLU A 572 11.31 8.58 -23.06
CA GLU A 572 11.62 7.27 -23.63
C GLU A 572 12.53 6.44 -22.69
N LYS A 573 13.51 7.08 -22.03
CA LYS A 573 14.33 6.40 -21.01
C LYS A 573 13.49 5.95 -19.82
N LEU A 574 12.65 6.84 -19.31
CA LEU A 574 11.77 6.56 -18.17
C LEU A 574 10.77 5.46 -18.53
N TYR A 575 10.16 5.52 -19.71
CA TYR A 575 9.26 4.51 -20.22
C TYR A 575 9.91 3.13 -20.31
N ASN A 576 11.11 3.04 -20.88
CA ASN A 576 11.84 1.78 -21.00
C ASN A 576 12.24 1.23 -19.61
N TRP A 577 12.60 2.11 -18.68
CA TRP A 577 12.93 1.71 -17.30
C TRP A 577 11.71 1.19 -16.53
N LEU A 578 10.55 1.85 -16.69
CA LEU A 578 9.28 1.42 -16.13
C LEU A 578 8.78 0.12 -16.75
N LEU A 579 8.88 -0.02 -18.09
CA LEU A 579 8.54 -1.25 -18.81
C LEU A 579 9.35 -2.44 -18.28
N TYR A 580 10.65 -2.23 -18.07
CA TYR A 580 11.54 -3.20 -17.49
C TYR A 580 11.10 -3.61 -16.07
N SER A 581 10.86 -2.63 -15.20
CA SER A 581 10.40 -2.87 -13.82
C SER A 581 9.06 -3.62 -13.77
N LEU A 582 8.13 -3.33 -14.69
CA LEU A 582 6.82 -3.96 -14.79
C LEU A 582 6.88 -5.40 -15.30
N ASN A 583 7.78 -5.70 -16.23
CA ASN A 583 7.93 -7.06 -16.77
C ASN A 583 8.49 -8.03 -15.72
N SER A 584 9.30 -7.55 -14.77
CA SER A 584 9.82 -8.35 -13.66
C SER A 584 8.76 -8.77 -12.62
N ILE A 585 7.59 -8.11 -12.61
CA ILE A 585 6.52 -8.31 -11.62
C ILE A 585 5.43 -9.28 -12.10
N ARG A 586 5.30 -9.52 -13.41
CA ARG A 586 4.23 -10.37 -13.98
C ARG A 586 4.50 -11.87 -13.78
N ARG A 587 3.87 -12.48 -12.78
CA ARG A 587 3.67 -13.94 -12.69
C ARG A 587 2.41 -14.34 -13.44
N SER A 588 2.52 -14.75 -14.70
CA SER A 588 1.45 -15.53 -15.36
C SER A 588 1.74 -17.02 -15.22
N LYS A 589 0.70 -17.85 -14.99
CA LYS A 589 0.74 -19.30 -15.20
C LYS A 589 1.12 -19.51 -16.68
N ARG A 590 2.36 -19.89 -16.97
CA ARG A 590 2.80 -20.27 -18.31
C ARG A 590 3.48 -21.63 -18.21
N ASP A 591 3.33 -22.42 -19.23
CA ASP A 591 4.06 -23.69 -19.39
C ASP A 591 5.53 -23.39 -19.71
N TRP A 592 6.43 -24.24 -19.25
CA TRP A 592 7.84 -24.18 -19.57
C TRP A 592 8.05 -24.32 -21.09
N VAL A 593 8.76 -23.38 -21.68
CA VAL A 593 9.08 -23.35 -23.11
C VAL A 593 10.55 -23.69 -23.36
N ASP A 594 10.86 -24.15 -24.56
CA ASP A 594 12.25 -24.35 -25.00
C ASP A 594 12.81 -22.98 -25.43
N ILE A 595 13.78 -22.46 -24.69
CA ILE A 595 14.43 -21.17 -24.90
C ILE A 595 15.73 -21.41 -25.66
N ASP A 596 15.88 -20.82 -26.85
CA ASP A 596 17.16 -20.77 -27.57
C ASP A 596 18.09 -19.80 -26.85
N LEU A 597 19.08 -20.34 -26.13
CA LEU A 597 19.99 -19.54 -25.32
C LEU A 597 20.88 -18.61 -26.15
N SER A 598 21.25 -19.00 -27.38
CA SER A 598 22.04 -18.19 -28.30
C SER A 598 21.29 -16.92 -28.70
N ASN A 599 20.04 -17.09 -29.12
CA ASN A 599 19.16 -16.00 -29.49
C ASN A 599 18.81 -15.13 -28.26
N TYR A 600 18.49 -15.75 -27.14
CA TYR A 600 18.18 -15.05 -25.90
C TYR A 600 19.32 -14.09 -25.47
N PHE A 601 20.56 -14.57 -25.34
CA PHE A 601 21.66 -13.74 -24.89
C PHE A 601 22.03 -12.67 -25.92
N THR A 602 21.90 -12.93 -27.20
CA THR A 602 22.09 -11.90 -28.24
C THR A 602 21.12 -10.74 -28.05
N LEU A 603 19.81 -11.03 -27.94
CA LEU A 603 18.77 -10.01 -27.74
C LEU A 603 18.90 -9.31 -26.37
N PHE A 604 19.25 -10.05 -25.33
CA PHE A 604 19.49 -9.50 -24.00
C PHE A 604 20.62 -8.46 -24.02
N ILE A 605 21.76 -8.79 -24.61
CA ILE A 605 22.90 -7.87 -24.72
C ILE A 605 22.54 -6.66 -25.59
N GLU A 606 21.88 -6.86 -26.73
CA GLU A 606 21.43 -5.76 -27.60
C GLU A 606 20.52 -4.77 -26.85
N SER A 607 19.65 -5.26 -25.97
CA SER A 607 18.76 -4.42 -25.16
C SER A 607 19.51 -3.55 -24.16
N TRP A 608 20.58 -4.06 -23.57
CA TRP A 608 21.39 -3.35 -22.58
C TRP A 608 22.47 -2.45 -23.20
N LYS A 609 22.96 -2.76 -24.39
CA LYS A 609 24.03 -2.05 -25.06
C LYS A 609 23.86 -0.52 -25.14
N PRO A 610 22.66 0.03 -25.49
CA PRO A 610 22.46 1.49 -25.52
C PRO A 610 22.57 2.15 -24.13
N ILE A 611 22.12 1.44 -23.08
CA ILE A 611 22.13 1.94 -21.70
C ILE A 611 23.55 1.96 -21.15
N LEU A 612 24.30 0.89 -21.39
CA LEU A 612 25.69 0.73 -20.93
C LEU A 612 26.65 1.67 -21.64
N LEU A 613 26.50 1.86 -22.96
CA LEU A 613 27.30 2.80 -23.72
C LEU A 613 27.18 4.24 -23.21
N ARG A 614 25.98 4.68 -22.81
CA ARG A 614 25.80 6.01 -22.20
C ARG A 614 26.53 6.18 -20.88
N LYS A 615 26.81 5.07 -20.18
CA LYS A 615 27.59 5.04 -18.94
C LYS A 615 29.06 4.74 -19.14
N LEU A 616 29.51 4.70 -20.40
CA LEU A 616 30.88 4.32 -20.80
C LEU A 616 31.27 2.92 -20.30
N ILE A 617 30.30 2.00 -20.31
CA ILE A 617 30.49 0.60 -19.96
C ILE A 617 30.40 -0.22 -21.25
N HIS A 618 31.42 -1.01 -21.52
CA HIS A 618 31.44 -1.95 -22.65
C HIS A 618 30.89 -3.30 -22.17
N ILE A 619 30.06 -3.95 -23.01
CA ILE A 619 29.57 -5.31 -22.76
C ILE A 619 29.93 -6.21 -23.93
N ASP A 620 30.53 -7.35 -23.62
CA ASP A 620 30.98 -8.35 -24.60
C ASP A 620 30.26 -9.68 -24.38
N LEU A 621 29.85 -10.32 -25.48
CA LEU A 621 29.19 -11.63 -25.48
C LEU A 621 30.03 -12.64 -26.24
N GLN A 622 30.35 -13.76 -25.60
CA GLN A 622 31.03 -14.90 -26.22
C GLN A 622 30.15 -16.13 -26.18
N LEU A 623 29.72 -16.62 -27.32
CA LEU A 623 28.92 -17.85 -27.47
C LEU A 623 29.85 -18.98 -27.95
N ILE A 624 29.94 -20.06 -27.19
CA ILE A 624 30.85 -21.19 -27.48
C ILE A 624 30.04 -22.48 -27.56
N ASN A 625 30.04 -23.11 -28.72
CA ASN A 625 29.35 -24.38 -28.99
C ASN A 625 27.84 -24.33 -28.63
N MET A 626 27.16 -23.21 -28.92
CA MET A 626 25.78 -22.97 -28.53
C MET A 626 24.75 -23.36 -29.59
N ASP A 627 25.15 -23.84 -30.74
CA ASP A 627 24.24 -24.22 -31.82
C ASP A 627 23.28 -25.33 -31.37
N GLY A 628 21.97 -25.08 -31.51
CA GLY A 628 20.91 -26.01 -31.09
C GLY A 628 20.78 -26.23 -29.58
N THR A 629 21.26 -25.29 -28.76
CA THR A 629 21.22 -25.39 -27.32
C THR A 629 19.97 -24.73 -26.75
N PHE A 630 19.03 -25.56 -26.24
CA PHE A 630 17.78 -25.09 -25.68
C PHE A 630 17.69 -25.37 -24.18
N LEU A 631 17.28 -24.35 -23.42
CA LEU A 631 16.92 -24.47 -22.03
C LEU A 631 15.40 -24.59 -21.89
N LYS A 632 14.91 -25.59 -21.20
CA LYS A 632 13.50 -25.67 -20.84
C LYS A 632 13.22 -24.81 -19.62
N GLY A 633 12.47 -23.73 -19.78
CA GLY A 633 12.26 -22.75 -18.71
C GLY A 633 11.37 -21.58 -19.09
N PHE A 634 11.56 -20.47 -18.37
CA PHE A 634 10.93 -19.19 -18.64
C PHE A 634 11.96 -18.12 -18.97
N GLU A 635 11.78 -17.39 -20.06
CA GLU A 635 12.66 -16.24 -20.40
C GLU A 635 12.68 -15.20 -19.27
N MET A 636 11.53 -14.98 -18.59
CA MET A 636 11.45 -14.06 -17.46
C MET A 636 12.34 -14.46 -16.27
N ASP A 637 12.59 -15.73 -16.06
CA ASP A 637 13.50 -16.21 -15.02
C ASP A 637 14.94 -15.83 -15.38
N LEU A 638 15.33 -16.02 -16.64
CA LEU A 638 16.64 -15.59 -17.15
C LEU A 638 16.79 -14.05 -17.09
N ASP A 639 15.75 -13.31 -17.52
CA ASP A 639 15.71 -11.85 -17.40
C ASP A 639 15.91 -11.42 -15.94
N SER A 640 15.20 -12.04 -15.01
CA SER A 640 15.31 -11.71 -13.59
C SER A 640 16.71 -11.97 -13.03
N ILE A 641 17.36 -13.05 -13.44
CA ILE A 641 18.73 -13.40 -13.02
C ILE A 641 19.74 -12.41 -13.60
N PHE A 642 19.79 -12.29 -14.92
CA PHE A 642 20.87 -11.54 -15.61
C PHE A 642 20.72 -10.03 -15.50
N ASN A 643 19.50 -9.53 -15.38
CA ASN A 643 19.27 -8.11 -15.05
C ASN A 643 19.78 -7.73 -13.67
N ASN A 644 19.63 -8.61 -12.67
CA ASN A 644 20.24 -8.39 -11.35
C ASN A 644 21.77 -8.33 -11.45
N PHE A 645 22.39 -9.15 -12.29
CA PHE A 645 23.85 -9.12 -12.47
C PHE A 645 24.29 -7.82 -13.14
N VAL A 646 23.64 -7.39 -14.23
CA VAL A 646 23.95 -6.13 -14.91
C VAL A 646 23.77 -4.92 -13.98
N THR A 647 22.68 -4.86 -13.22
CA THR A 647 22.43 -3.74 -12.30
C THR A 647 23.43 -3.69 -11.15
N ASN A 648 23.87 -4.84 -10.66
CA ASN A 648 24.93 -4.92 -9.65
C ASN A 648 26.27 -4.43 -10.21
N SER A 649 26.63 -4.83 -11.44
CA SER A 649 27.85 -4.34 -12.11
C SER A 649 27.80 -2.83 -12.35
N ILE A 650 26.66 -2.28 -12.79
CA ILE A 650 26.49 -0.83 -12.92
C ILE A 650 26.74 -0.12 -11.59
N SER A 651 26.21 -0.66 -10.50
CA SER A 651 26.40 -0.12 -9.16
C SER A 651 27.87 -0.21 -8.70
N ALA A 652 28.54 -1.32 -8.98
CA ALA A 652 29.97 -1.50 -8.70
C ALA A 652 30.85 -0.50 -9.45
N PHE A 653 30.46 -0.13 -10.68
CA PHE A 653 31.16 0.86 -11.48
C PHE A 653 30.98 2.31 -11.02
N LEU A 654 29.92 2.62 -10.24
CA LEU A 654 29.73 3.98 -9.71
C LEU A 654 30.84 4.37 -8.71
N THR A 655 31.37 3.40 -7.99
CA THR A 655 32.43 3.60 -6.98
C THR A 655 33.81 3.16 -7.48
N SER A 656 33.88 2.54 -8.65
CA SER A 656 35.13 2.08 -9.27
C SER A 656 35.91 3.24 -9.91
N LYS A 657 37.25 3.22 -9.75
CA LYS A 657 38.18 4.14 -10.41
C LYS A 657 38.62 3.66 -11.82
N GLU A 658 38.01 2.61 -12.35
CA GLU A 658 38.32 2.06 -13.66
C GLU A 658 37.92 3.02 -14.76
N GLU A 659 38.86 3.32 -15.64
CA GLU A 659 38.63 4.11 -16.86
C GLU A 659 37.91 3.27 -17.92
N ASN A 660 38.33 2.00 -18.10
CA ASN A 660 37.76 1.06 -19.06
C ASN A 660 36.83 0.07 -18.35
N LYS A 661 35.57 0.41 -18.24
CA LYS A 661 34.53 -0.42 -17.58
C LYS A 661 34.01 -1.48 -18.54
N THR A 662 34.15 -2.75 -18.17
CA THR A 662 33.77 -3.88 -19.03
C THR A 662 32.91 -4.91 -18.26
N ILE A 663 31.89 -5.42 -18.94
CA ILE A 663 31.13 -6.60 -18.55
C ILE A 663 31.38 -7.66 -19.63
N SER A 664 31.76 -8.86 -19.25
CA SER A 664 31.94 -10.01 -20.13
C SER A 664 30.94 -11.10 -19.81
N VAL A 665 30.17 -11.53 -20.78
CA VAL A 665 29.21 -12.63 -20.67
C VAL A 665 29.70 -13.74 -21.61
N ARG A 666 30.09 -14.89 -21.02
CA ARG A 666 30.49 -16.07 -21.79
C ARG A 666 29.44 -17.15 -21.58
N VAL A 667 28.89 -17.65 -22.65
CA VAL A 667 27.92 -18.74 -22.64
C VAL A 667 28.48 -19.91 -23.41
N SER A 668 28.57 -21.08 -22.79
CA SER A 668 29.14 -22.27 -23.41
C SER A 668 28.30 -23.49 -23.12
N ASN A 669 28.24 -24.43 -24.06
CA ASN A 669 27.69 -25.77 -23.86
C ASN A 669 28.82 -26.71 -23.45
N ASP A 670 28.73 -27.26 -22.25
CA ASP A 670 29.68 -28.23 -21.70
C ASP A 670 28.95 -29.48 -21.24
N HIS A 671 29.10 -30.58 -22.00
CA HIS A 671 28.56 -31.91 -21.72
C HIS A 671 27.06 -31.94 -21.32
N GLY A 672 26.21 -31.17 -22.02
CA GLY A 672 24.78 -31.12 -21.76
C GLY A 672 24.35 -30.11 -20.67
N TYR A 673 25.28 -29.20 -20.34
CA TYR A 673 25.01 -28.08 -19.46
C TYR A 673 25.35 -26.75 -20.16
N ALA A 674 24.47 -25.78 -20.03
CA ALA A 674 24.80 -24.41 -20.37
C ALA A 674 25.54 -23.76 -19.19
N VAL A 675 26.79 -23.42 -19.40
CA VAL A 675 27.61 -22.71 -18.42
C VAL A 675 27.68 -21.23 -18.83
N ILE A 676 27.19 -20.36 -17.97
CA ILE A 676 27.16 -18.92 -18.20
C ILE A 676 28.05 -18.24 -17.16
N ASP A 677 29.14 -17.64 -17.61
CA ASP A 677 30.04 -16.83 -16.83
C ASP A 677 29.75 -15.35 -17.07
N PHE A 678 29.39 -14.64 -16.01
CA PHE A 678 29.15 -13.21 -16.02
C PHE A 678 30.21 -12.53 -15.15
N VAL A 679 31.02 -11.68 -15.76
CA VAL A 679 32.18 -11.05 -15.11
C VAL A 679 32.18 -9.57 -15.38
N ASP A 680 32.42 -8.76 -14.36
CA ASP A 680 32.72 -7.33 -14.47
C ASP A 680 34.11 -7.02 -13.90
N ASN A 681 34.72 -5.92 -14.35
CA ASN A 681 35.97 -5.42 -13.82
C ASN A 681 35.82 -4.26 -12.82
N GLY A 682 34.70 -4.25 -12.08
CA GLY A 682 34.37 -3.26 -11.07
C GLY A 682 35.20 -3.39 -9.76
N ILE A 683 34.63 -2.91 -8.65
CA ILE A 683 35.32 -2.95 -7.36
C ILE A 683 35.45 -4.36 -6.74
N GLY A 684 34.73 -5.34 -7.29
CA GLY A 684 34.74 -6.71 -6.80
C GLY A 684 34.01 -6.90 -5.47
N LEU A 685 34.26 -8.06 -4.83
CA LEU A 685 33.65 -8.42 -3.58
C LEU A 685 34.19 -7.55 -2.43
N SER A 686 33.30 -6.99 -1.60
CA SER A 686 33.71 -6.18 -0.47
C SER A 686 34.49 -7.00 0.57
N GLN A 687 35.33 -6.32 1.36
CA GLN A 687 36.21 -6.98 2.34
C GLN A 687 35.45 -7.82 3.38
N GLU A 688 34.26 -7.40 3.76
CA GLU A 688 33.42 -8.08 4.75
C GLU A 688 32.97 -9.48 4.29
N TYR A 689 32.87 -9.73 2.97
CA TYR A 689 32.43 -11.01 2.39
C TYR A 689 33.58 -11.89 1.89
N LYS A 690 34.85 -11.44 1.95
CA LYS A 690 35.98 -12.22 1.42
C LYS A 690 36.20 -13.55 2.15
N ASN A 691 35.91 -13.59 3.46
CA ASN A 691 36.11 -14.80 4.27
C ASN A 691 34.92 -15.77 4.20
N THR A 692 33.74 -15.27 3.88
CA THR A 692 32.48 -16.04 3.78
C THR A 692 31.71 -15.62 2.55
N PRO A 693 32.25 -15.90 1.34
CA PRO A 693 31.71 -15.33 0.11
C PRO A 693 30.27 -15.77 -0.23
N ASP A 694 29.85 -16.97 0.19
CA ASP A 694 28.51 -17.50 -0.06
C ASP A 694 27.40 -16.73 0.66
N VAL A 695 27.73 -15.93 1.67
CA VAL A 695 26.77 -15.09 2.42
C VAL A 695 26.09 -14.06 1.52
N ILE A 696 26.71 -13.63 0.41
CA ILE A 696 26.11 -12.67 -0.52
C ILE A 696 24.84 -13.20 -1.20
N PHE A 697 24.62 -14.51 -1.21
CA PHE A 697 23.40 -15.12 -1.71
C PHE A 697 22.28 -15.20 -0.67
N ASN A 698 22.51 -14.74 0.56
CA ASN A 698 21.49 -14.64 1.59
C ASN A 698 20.68 -13.35 1.39
N ALA A 699 19.46 -13.37 1.93
CA ALA A 699 18.59 -12.22 1.84
C ALA A 699 19.12 -11.04 2.68
N PHE A 700 18.90 -9.83 2.14
CA PHE A 700 19.27 -8.54 2.76
C PHE A 700 20.80 -8.30 2.93
N GLU A 701 21.62 -9.15 2.33
CA GLU A 701 23.06 -8.93 2.29
C GLU A 701 23.41 -7.93 1.17
N THR A 702 23.99 -6.80 1.56
CA THR A 702 24.41 -5.74 0.64
C THR A 702 25.62 -4.98 1.13
N SER A 703 26.53 -4.67 0.22
CA SER A 703 27.66 -3.76 0.44
C SER A 703 27.44 -2.36 -0.13
N ILE A 704 26.28 -2.09 -0.75
CA ILE A 704 25.96 -0.78 -1.32
C ILE A 704 25.58 0.17 -0.18
N VAL A 705 26.38 1.22 -0.01
CA VAL A 705 26.16 2.25 1.02
C VAL A 705 26.01 3.64 0.40
N ASP A 706 25.33 4.55 1.11
CA ASP A 706 25.25 5.97 0.77
C ASP A 706 26.50 6.74 1.23
N ASN A 707 26.53 8.03 0.95
CA ASN A 707 27.64 8.93 1.36
C ASN A 707 27.77 9.05 2.89
N GLN A 708 26.80 8.56 3.66
CA GLN A 708 26.80 8.54 5.13
C GLN A 708 27.06 7.14 5.70
N ASN A 709 27.50 6.19 4.84
CA ASN A 709 27.78 4.79 5.18
C ASN A 709 26.55 3.96 5.63
N ASN A 710 25.32 4.38 5.26
CA ASN A 710 24.11 3.58 5.50
C ASN A 710 23.93 2.58 4.35
N LYS A 711 23.60 1.32 4.66
CA LYS A 711 23.30 0.30 3.65
C LYS A 711 21.99 0.66 2.91
N ILE A 712 22.08 1.09 1.65
CA ILE A 712 20.95 1.48 0.80
C ILE A 712 20.54 0.41 -0.21
N GLY A 713 21.38 -0.57 -0.49
CA GLY A 713 21.05 -1.71 -1.34
C GLY A 713 19.99 -2.60 -0.69
N THR A 714 19.06 -3.14 -1.50
CA THR A 714 18.01 -4.05 -0.99
C THR A 714 18.57 -5.39 -0.50
N GLY A 715 19.76 -5.80 -0.98
CA GLY A 715 20.37 -7.09 -0.68
C GLY A 715 19.57 -8.30 -1.16
N MET A 716 18.62 -8.09 -2.10
CA MET A 716 17.70 -9.14 -2.57
C MET A 716 18.08 -9.72 -3.94
N GLY A 717 18.88 -9.02 -4.73
CA GLY A 717 19.12 -9.39 -6.14
C GLY A 717 19.74 -10.78 -6.31
N LEU A 718 20.83 -11.07 -5.62
CA LEU A 718 21.52 -12.38 -5.70
C LEU A 718 20.73 -13.49 -4.99
N PHE A 719 20.02 -13.17 -3.92
CA PHE A 719 19.12 -14.12 -3.26
C PHE A 719 17.98 -14.55 -4.19
N ILE A 720 17.36 -13.61 -4.90
CA ILE A 720 16.30 -13.90 -5.90
C ILE A 720 16.87 -14.74 -7.04
N ALA A 721 18.06 -14.40 -7.56
CA ALA A 721 18.73 -15.17 -8.61
C ALA A 721 18.97 -16.62 -8.16
N LYS A 722 19.51 -16.83 -6.96
CA LYS A 722 19.72 -18.19 -6.38
C LYS A 722 18.39 -18.94 -6.23
N GLY A 723 17.35 -18.27 -5.71
CA GLY A 723 16.03 -18.87 -5.53
C GLY A 723 15.32 -19.22 -6.85
N ILE A 724 15.60 -18.52 -7.94
CA ILE A 724 15.11 -18.86 -9.27
C ILE A 724 15.89 -20.07 -9.82
N ILE A 725 17.21 -20.02 -9.77
CA ILE A 725 18.09 -21.09 -10.30
C ILE A 725 17.81 -22.42 -9.60
N SER A 726 17.56 -22.41 -8.30
CA SER A 726 17.24 -23.63 -7.53
C SER A 726 15.95 -24.34 -7.95
N LYS A 727 15.09 -23.73 -8.78
CA LYS A 727 13.89 -24.35 -9.33
C LYS A 727 14.18 -25.19 -10.59
N TYR A 728 15.34 -24.99 -11.21
CA TYR A 728 15.75 -25.70 -12.38
C TYR A 728 16.48 -26.99 -11.99
N PRO A 729 16.17 -28.14 -12.60
CA PRO A 729 16.85 -29.39 -12.30
C PRO A 729 18.36 -29.29 -12.55
N ASP A 730 19.16 -29.75 -11.60
CA ASP A 730 20.62 -29.81 -11.70
C ASP A 730 21.28 -28.44 -11.99
N ALA A 731 20.60 -27.32 -11.71
CA ALA A 731 21.13 -25.99 -11.91
C ALA A 731 21.89 -25.47 -10.67
N MET A 732 22.91 -24.70 -10.91
CA MET A 732 23.78 -24.15 -9.87
C MET A 732 24.16 -22.69 -10.12
N ILE A 733 24.35 -21.92 -9.05
CA ILE A 733 24.98 -20.61 -9.05
C ILE A 733 26.15 -20.60 -8.09
N ALA A 734 27.30 -20.08 -8.52
CA ALA A 734 28.50 -19.98 -7.70
C ALA A 734 29.30 -18.74 -8.07
N LEU A 735 30.15 -18.29 -7.14
CA LEU A 735 31.15 -17.28 -7.43
C LEU A 735 32.21 -17.84 -8.37
N LEU A 736 32.55 -17.05 -9.39
CA LEU A 736 33.66 -17.34 -10.28
C LEU A 736 34.89 -16.55 -9.81
N PRO A 737 35.99 -17.21 -9.46
CA PRO A 737 37.23 -16.51 -9.11
C PRO A 737 37.75 -15.72 -10.32
N VAL A 738 37.94 -14.42 -10.09
CA VAL A 738 38.49 -13.48 -11.11
C VAL A 738 39.63 -12.70 -10.48
N GLU A 739 40.64 -12.33 -11.32
CA GLU A 739 41.78 -11.55 -10.85
C GLU A 739 41.37 -10.13 -10.43
N LYS A 740 40.35 -9.58 -11.11
CA LYS A 740 39.84 -8.23 -10.89
C LYS A 740 38.34 -8.17 -11.13
N GLY A 741 37.63 -7.43 -10.26
CA GLY A 741 36.18 -7.27 -10.35
C GLY A 741 35.40 -8.38 -9.69
N PHE A 742 34.24 -8.70 -10.24
CA PHE A 742 33.31 -9.67 -9.67
C PHE A 742 32.85 -10.65 -10.75
N GLY A 743 32.79 -11.94 -10.40
CA GLY A 743 32.41 -12.99 -11.34
C GLY A 743 31.36 -13.93 -10.72
N ILE A 744 30.35 -14.27 -11.50
CA ILE A 744 29.35 -15.28 -11.17
C ILE A 744 29.26 -16.28 -12.30
N ARG A 745 29.21 -17.58 -11.93
CA ARG A 745 28.91 -18.70 -12.83
C ARG A 745 27.54 -19.25 -12.54
N THR A 746 26.72 -19.40 -13.57
CA THR A 746 25.44 -20.13 -13.50
C THR A 746 25.49 -21.32 -14.44
N ILE A 747 24.93 -22.44 -14.01
CA ILE A 747 24.91 -23.69 -14.78
C ILE A 747 23.47 -24.15 -14.88
N PHE A 748 23.03 -24.50 -16.07
CA PHE A 748 21.69 -25.05 -16.32
C PHE A 748 21.81 -26.33 -17.15
N LYS A 749 21.02 -27.34 -16.81
CA LYS A 749 20.89 -28.55 -17.64
C LYS A 749 20.09 -28.22 -18.89
N ILE A 750 20.65 -28.47 -20.04
CA ILE A 750 20.06 -28.23 -21.36
C ILE A 750 19.49 -29.52 -21.95
N LYS A 751 18.64 -29.35 -22.97
CA LYS A 751 18.05 -30.49 -23.68
C LYS A 751 19.06 -31.21 -24.57
#